data_23206e7d9966f4232f79ef9b1d112e97
#
_entry.id   23206e7d9966f4232f79ef9b1d112e97
#
_cell.length_a   1.000
_cell.length_b   1.000
_cell.length_c   1.000
_cell.angle_alpha   90.00
_cell.angle_beta   90.00
_cell.angle_gamma   90.00
#
_symmetry.space_group_name_H-M   'P 1'
#
loop_
_entity.id
_entity.type
_entity.pdbx_description
1 polymer ?
#
loop_
_entity_poly.entity_id
_entity_poly.type
_entity_poly.pdbx_seq_one_letter_code
_entity_poly.pdbx_strand_id
1 'polypeptide(L)'
;MQKSTVQKIQNSIIISLFALLLLASFILINTTSGALFSGSRADLTSDRLNTLSPRSEEIIAGIDKPIYVKLYLSSQISRQNPVLAQYAQNVIRLLGRYQDKSKHLIKLEILDPEPYGNVESEAKAAGLVPLADSENEKLYFGAVFSDDKGHSYTITQFSPQRMNYLENDLSRAVSNILMPKRKIIGVASDLPLINSGFMNAEKAGNWTFVNLLAKDYTIMPVSATTAEIPNVDVLIVVATGKLPSLFIYALDQYILRGGRLLLIVDPASEIKKRLHPGIPDENLNLNALLDNLGIHYISEQVLGDREQAADAFFAASENDDARNQVYYPWIKIKAPYLNPQSPLTAGLNSIFLKSPGAFVLKDEDGHTTESLLATSENTMLTAADLVKFAPKADVLRYMDIKKQVYSAAALSQGSYHTIFAKNPLENSAYAKQILPFLTTSVAPAQIIAVSDSDILDVRNWTESENAGDYAENDYNLSPVNNNFDFIQRAVDFLSGNPGAMNVAAKKYGGSRQTLADTFYQNGFKTREKNYKEINDRLEENQRKLDTINIMLESNSAFGTAQTLGEIDALKNKILQEKNELRRIEYQIKSEVAHREHMVALINTIVAPLLLLLLIAAIHLWLSHRNNTQAGRLINE
;
A
#
# COMPACT_ATOMS: atom_id res chain seq x y z
N MET A 1 40.82 43.06 54.42
CA MET A 1 40.05 43.23 53.16
C MET A 1 40.67 42.56 51.94
N GLN A 2 42.00 42.56 51.76
CA GLN A 2 42.66 41.96 50.55
C GLN A 2 42.56 40.45 50.42
N LYS A 3 42.56 39.66 51.50
CA LYS A 3 42.42 38.17 51.41
C LYS A 3 41.05 37.69 50.86
N SER A 4 39.96 38.43 51.17
CA SER A 4 38.59 38.03 50.69
C SER A 4 38.42 38.30 49.18
N THR A 5 39.06 39.30 48.65
CA THR A 5 39.01 39.65 47.20
C THR A 5 39.78 38.66 46.35
N VAL A 6 40.97 38.24 46.81
CA VAL A 6 41.80 37.23 46.15
C VAL A 6 41.06 35.87 46.10
N GLN A 7 40.41 35.49 47.16
CA GLN A 7 39.66 34.24 47.25
C GLN A 7 38.41 34.24 46.36
N LYS A 8 37.73 35.40 46.23
CA LYS A 8 36.62 35.58 45.28
C LYS A 8 37.07 35.47 43.81
N ILE A 9 38.22 36.06 43.47
CA ILE A 9 38.82 35.98 42.13
C ILE A 9 39.25 34.55 41.81
N GLN A 10 39.88 33.82 42.74
CA GLN A 10 40.26 32.42 42.58
C GLN A 10 39.02 31.53 42.37
N ASN A 11 37.97 31.71 43.16
CA ASN A 11 36.71 30.96 42.98
C ASN A 11 36.04 31.26 41.63
N SER A 12 36.06 32.51 41.15
CA SER A 12 35.53 32.90 39.86
C SER A 12 36.30 32.24 38.69
N ILE A 13 37.62 32.16 38.79
CA ILE A 13 38.47 31.49 37.80
C ILE A 13 38.20 29.98 37.78
N ILE A 14 38.08 29.34 38.94
CA ILE A 14 37.74 27.90 39.06
C ILE A 14 36.39 27.61 38.46
N ILE A 15 35.36 28.43 38.72
CA ILE A 15 34.02 28.28 38.17
C ILE A 15 34.04 28.43 36.63
N SER A 16 34.78 29.42 36.13
CA SER A 16 34.93 29.64 34.67
C SER A 16 35.65 28.49 33.98
N LEU A 17 36.70 27.94 34.60
CA LEU A 17 37.43 26.78 34.09
C LEU A 17 36.52 25.52 34.08
N PHE A 18 35.75 25.32 35.13
CA PHE A 18 34.80 24.21 35.23
C PHE A 18 33.67 24.31 34.18
N ALA A 19 33.14 25.52 33.96
CA ALA A 19 32.14 25.78 32.92
C ALA A 19 32.69 25.50 31.50
N LEU A 20 33.95 25.87 31.25
CA LEU A 20 34.63 25.63 30.00
C LEU A 20 34.89 24.14 29.77
N LEU A 21 35.23 23.41 30.81
CA LEU A 21 35.45 21.97 30.80
C LEU A 21 34.11 21.19 30.58
N LEU A 22 33.01 21.65 31.17
CA LEU A 22 31.68 21.12 30.90
C LEU A 22 31.23 21.37 29.45
N LEU A 23 31.50 22.56 28.90
CA LEU A 23 31.20 22.88 27.51
C LEU A 23 32.01 22.00 26.54
N ALA A 24 33.31 21.84 26.82
CA ALA A 24 34.19 20.96 26.04
C ALA A 24 33.75 19.50 26.10
N SER A 25 33.36 19.01 27.29
CA SER A 25 32.84 17.66 27.48
C SER A 25 31.51 17.48 26.75
N PHE A 26 30.60 18.45 26.78
CA PHE A 26 29.34 18.42 26.04
C PHE A 26 29.57 18.36 24.52
N ILE A 27 30.49 19.19 23.99
CA ILE A 27 30.85 19.16 22.57
C ILE A 27 31.45 17.79 22.20
N LEU A 28 32.35 17.28 23.03
CA LEU A 28 32.97 15.98 22.82
C LEU A 28 31.95 14.83 22.85
N ILE A 29 31.04 14.82 23.83
CA ILE A 29 29.98 13.82 23.93
C ILE A 29 29.05 13.92 22.72
N ASN A 30 28.67 15.13 22.29
CA ASN A 30 27.77 15.34 21.18
C ASN A 30 28.38 14.94 19.82
N THR A 31 29.70 15.20 19.63
CA THR A 31 30.41 14.81 18.41
C THR A 31 30.76 13.32 18.38
N THR A 32 31.09 12.71 19.52
CA THR A 32 31.46 11.30 19.61
C THR A 32 30.25 10.39 19.77
N SER A 33 29.14 10.89 20.33
CA SER A 33 27.90 10.09 20.51
C SER A 33 27.34 9.60 19.18
N GLY A 34 27.40 10.40 18.11
CA GLY A 34 27.01 10.03 16.76
C GLY A 34 27.81 8.84 16.19
N ALA A 35 29.10 8.74 16.55
CA ALA A 35 29.96 7.66 16.11
C ALA A 35 29.86 6.41 17.02
N LEU A 36 29.77 6.62 18.34
CA LEU A 36 29.71 5.54 19.33
C LEU A 36 28.31 4.87 19.42
N PHE A 37 27.23 5.63 19.17
CA PHE A 37 25.85 5.16 19.27
C PHE A 37 25.15 5.09 17.91
N SER A 38 25.88 5.04 16.80
CA SER A 38 25.30 4.90 15.45
C SER A 38 24.38 3.68 15.30
N GLY A 39 24.62 2.63 16.12
CA GLY A 39 23.78 1.42 16.18
C GLY A 39 22.63 1.45 17.20
N SER A 40 22.60 2.42 18.13
CA SER A 40 21.60 2.50 19.21
C SER A 40 20.72 3.72 19.01
N ARG A 41 19.71 3.62 18.14
CA ARG A 41 18.74 4.69 17.88
C ARG A 41 17.44 4.36 18.60
N ALA A 42 17.06 5.18 19.58
CA ALA A 42 15.71 5.15 20.13
C ALA A 42 14.77 5.85 19.15
N ASP A 43 13.78 5.14 18.65
CA ASP A 43 12.73 5.72 17.82
C ASP A 43 11.68 6.36 18.71
N LEU A 44 11.71 7.69 18.79
CA LEU A 44 10.79 8.50 19.58
C LEU A 44 9.55 8.94 18.79
N THR A 45 9.39 8.46 17.55
CA THR A 45 8.18 8.75 16.76
C THR A 45 6.99 7.97 17.29
N SER A 46 5.79 8.59 17.31
CA SER A 46 4.55 7.98 17.82
C SER A 46 4.23 6.65 17.13
N ASP A 47 4.54 6.51 15.85
CA ASP A 47 4.24 5.33 15.03
C ASP A 47 5.47 4.46 14.75
N ARG A 48 6.57 4.67 15.50
CA ARG A 48 7.84 3.95 15.30
C ARG A 48 8.28 3.90 13.82
N LEU A 49 8.15 5.03 13.14
CA LEU A 49 8.42 5.17 11.69
C LEU A 49 9.81 4.73 11.29
N ASN A 50 10.69 4.82 12.26
CA ASN A 50 12.10 4.50 12.10
C ASN A 50 12.51 3.11 12.62
N THR A 51 11.63 2.31 13.14
CA THR A 51 11.88 0.95 13.62
C THR A 51 11.25 -0.03 12.65
N LEU A 52 11.98 -1.04 12.20
CA LEU A 52 11.38 -2.08 11.37
C LEU A 52 10.33 -2.85 12.17
N SER A 53 9.29 -3.31 11.49
CA SER A 53 8.30 -4.20 12.09
C SER A 53 8.95 -5.53 12.47
N PRO A 54 8.47 -6.24 13.51
CA PRO A 54 9.01 -7.54 13.88
C PRO A 54 9.05 -8.51 12.70
N ARG A 55 8.07 -8.42 11.81
CA ARG A 55 8.00 -9.26 10.62
C ARG A 55 9.10 -8.93 9.60
N SER A 56 9.38 -7.67 9.34
CA SER A 56 10.49 -7.26 8.49
C SER A 56 11.83 -7.72 9.05
N GLU A 57 12.01 -7.63 10.37
CA GLU A 57 13.22 -8.13 11.04
C GLU A 57 13.37 -9.65 10.90
N GLU A 58 12.29 -10.40 11.01
CA GLU A 58 12.26 -11.85 10.81
C GLU A 58 12.65 -12.23 9.37
N ILE A 59 12.09 -11.56 8.36
CA ILE A 59 12.44 -11.75 6.95
C ILE A 59 13.94 -11.48 6.72
N ILE A 60 14.44 -10.37 7.26
CA ILE A 60 15.85 -9.98 7.15
C ILE A 60 16.76 -11.01 7.86
N ALA A 61 16.35 -11.52 9.02
CA ALA A 61 17.10 -12.55 9.75
C ALA A 61 17.21 -13.89 8.97
N GLY A 62 16.27 -14.15 8.07
CA GLY A 62 16.30 -15.31 7.18
C GLY A 62 17.27 -15.20 5.99
N ILE A 63 17.94 -14.04 5.81
CA ILE A 63 18.90 -13.83 4.72
C ILE A 63 20.21 -14.58 5.06
N ASP A 64 20.54 -15.56 4.26
CA ASP A 64 21.77 -16.38 4.37
C ASP A 64 22.81 -16.06 3.28
N LYS A 65 22.41 -15.33 2.22
CA LYS A 65 23.23 -14.99 1.05
C LYS A 65 23.08 -13.53 0.68
N PRO A 66 24.08 -12.94 -0.03
CA PRO A 66 24.00 -11.57 -0.46
C PRO A 66 22.79 -11.31 -1.37
N ILE A 67 22.07 -10.19 -1.09
CA ILE A 67 21.04 -9.62 -1.94
C ILE A 67 21.55 -8.27 -2.41
N TYR A 68 21.58 -8.07 -3.72
CA TYR A 68 21.99 -6.80 -4.34
C TYR A 68 20.75 -5.95 -4.62
N VAL A 69 20.76 -4.72 -4.16
CA VAL A 69 19.68 -3.77 -4.38
C VAL A 69 20.21 -2.58 -5.17
N LYS A 70 19.77 -2.45 -6.42
CA LYS A 70 20.03 -1.30 -7.27
C LYS A 70 18.85 -0.35 -7.19
N LEU A 71 19.04 0.80 -6.54
CA LEU A 71 18.04 1.86 -6.47
C LEU A 71 18.31 2.85 -7.61
N TYR A 72 17.42 2.88 -8.58
CA TYR A 72 17.46 3.86 -9.67
C TYR A 72 16.69 5.10 -9.24
N LEU A 73 17.39 6.21 -9.11
CA LEU A 73 16.85 7.48 -8.64
C LEU A 73 17.40 8.63 -9.47
N SER A 74 16.60 9.17 -10.39
CA SER A 74 16.98 10.33 -11.18
C SER A 74 17.23 11.54 -10.28
N SER A 75 18.43 12.14 -10.35
CA SER A 75 18.84 13.28 -9.53
C SER A 75 17.95 14.52 -9.73
N GLN A 76 17.30 14.62 -10.88
CA GLN A 76 16.35 15.70 -11.21
C GLN A 76 15.10 15.66 -10.34
N ILE A 77 14.70 14.50 -9.80
CA ILE A 77 13.57 14.36 -8.87
C ILE A 77 13.71 15.30 -7.66
N SER A 78 14.92 15.38 -7.12
CA SER A 78 15.21 16.26 -5.98
C SER A 78 15.07 17.75 -6.30
N ARG A 79 15.09 18.11 -7.57
CA ARG A 79 15.01 19.50 -8.04
C ARG A 79 13.60 19.91 -8.45
N GLN A 80 12.80 18.97 -8.95
CA GLN A 80 11.49 19.27 -9.55
C GLN A 80 10.31 19.03 -8.60
N ASN A 81 10.40 18.04 -7.71
CA ASN A 81 9.30 17.67 -6.83
C ASN A 81 9.76 17.42 -5.39
N PRO A 82 9.54 18.38 -4.47
CA PRO A 82 9.95 18.25 -3.08
C PRO A 82 9.32 17.10 -2.33
N VAL A 83 8.04 16.79 -2.59
CA VAL A 83 7.33 15.66 -1.95
C VAL A 83 7.98 14.35 -2.35
N LEU A 84 8.28 14.21 -3.64
CA LEU A 84 8.95 13.03 -4.17
C LEU A 84 10.40 12.93 -3.68
N ALA A 85 11.10 14.07 -3.56
CA ALA A 85 12.45 14.13 -2.97
C ALA A 85 12.47 13.67 -1.51
N GLN A 86 11.51 14.14 -0.70
CA GLN A 86 11.33 13.69 0.68
C GLN A 86 11.04 12.18 0.75
N TYR A 87 10.17 11.69 -0.13
CA TYR A 87 9.86 10.28 -0.20
C TYR A 87 11.08 9.45 -0.61
N ALA A 88 11.88 9.90 -1.57
CA ALA A 88 13.14 9.26 -1.96
C ALA A 88 14.12 9.14 -0.79
N GLN A 89 14.24 10.17 0.05
CA GLN A 89 15.05 10.09 1.27
C GLN A 89 14.51 9.07 2.27
N ASN A 90 13.19 8.89 2.37
CA ASN A 90 12.58 7.86 3.20
C ASN A 90 12.92 6.46 2.69
N VAL A 91 12.84 6.25 1.36
CA VAL A 91 13.22 4.99 0.71
C VAL A 91 14.70 4.65 0.98
N ILE A 92 15.61 5.60 0.73
CA ILE A 92 17.06 5.42 0.97
C ILE A 92 17.33 5.06 2.44
N ARG A 93 16.70 5.79 3.37
CA ARG A 93 16.87 5.57 4.81
C ARG A 93 16.35 4.20 5.23
N LEU A 94 15.21 3.77 4.70
CA LEU A 94 14.65 2.46 5.03
C LEU A 94 15.51 1.33 4.44
N LEU A 95 15.95 1.44 3.19
CA LEU A 95 16.90 0.48 2.57
C LEU A 95 18.23 0.39 3.34
N GLY A 96 18.76 1.54 3.80
CA GLY A 96 19.94 1.54 4.67
C GLY A 96 19.75 0.75 5.96
N ARG A 97 18.53 0.76 6.54
CA ARG A 97 18.20 -0.06 7.72
C ARG A 97 18.13 -1.54 7.41
N TYR A 98 17.58 -1.91 6.26
CA TYR A 98 17.61 -3.30 5.79
C TYR A 98 19.06 -3.77 5.63
N GLN A 99 19.93 -2.93 5.08
CA GLN A 99 21.36 -3.20 4.96
C GLN A 99 22.02 -3.42 6.34
N ASP A 100 21.80 -2.51 7.29
CA ASP A 100 22.38 -2.59 8.64
C ASP A 100 21.89 -3.85 9.38
N LYS A 101 20.57 -4.09 9.36
CA LYS A 101 19.96 -5.25 10.05
C LYS A 101 20.31 -6.59 9.43
N SER A 102 20.56 -6.64 8.13
CA SER A 102 21.03 -7.84 7.43
C SER A 102 22.53 -8.13 7.64
N LYS A 103 23.22 -7.40 8.52
CA LYS A 103 24.67 -7.47 8.71
C LYS A 103 25.44 -7.26 7.39
N HIS A 104 24.94 -6.33 6.56
CA HIS A 104 25.45 -6.01 5.23
C HIS A 104 25.36 -7.14 4.18
N LEU A 105 24.48 -8.13 4.40
CA LEU A 105 24.13 -9.09 3.36
C LEU A 105 23.25 -8.44 2.27
N ILE A 106 22.45 -7.41 2.60
CA ILE A 106 21.85 -6.54 1.60
C ILE A 106 22.88 -5.48 1.20
N LYS A 107 23.19 -5.42 -0.10
CA LYS A 107 24.14 -4.47 -0.68
C LYS A 107 23.37 -3.44 -1.52
N LEU A 108 23.30 -2.22 -1.02
CA LEU A 108 22.59 -1.12 -1.69
C LEU A 108 23.55 -0.34 -2.60
N GLU A 109 23.17 -0.18 -3.86
CA GLU A 109 23.79 0.70 -4.85
C GLU A 109 22.73 1.70 -5.33
N ILE A 110 23.08 3.00 -5.36
CA ILE A 110 22.20 4.06 -5.83
C ILE A 110 22.73 4.54 -7.19
N LEU A 111 21.89 4.43 -8.21
CA LEU A 111 22.22 4.75 -9.58
C LEU A 111 21.36 5.92 -10.07
N ASP A 112 21.98 6.85 -10.80
CA ASP A 112 21.29 7.98 -11.45
C ASP A 112 21.05 7.69 -12.92
N PRO A 113 19.80 7.39 -13.35
CA PRO A 113 19.44 7.22 -14.75
C PRO A 113 19.41 8.56 -15.46
N GLU A 114 20.55 8.96 -15.99
CA GLU A 114 20.63 10.15 -16.88
C GLU A 114 20.00 9.81 -18.25
N PRO A 115 19.25 10.75 -18.87
CA PRO A 115 18.66 10.56 -20.18
C PRO A 115 19.69 10.10 -21.21
N TYR A 116 19.33 9.07 -22.00
CA TYR A 116 20.17 8.44 -23.02
C TYR A 116 21.46 7.77 -22.50
N GLY A 117 21.59 7.59 -21.20
CA GLY A 117 22.72 6.92 -20.55
C GLY A 117 22.59 5.40 -20.48
N ASN A 118 23.71 4.73 -20.15
CA ASN A 118 23.71 3.27 -19.96
C ASN A 118 22.81 2.86 -18.78
N VAL A 119 22.78 3.67 -17.71
CA VAL A 119 21.97 3.40 -16.51
C VAL A 119 20.47 3.51 -16.82
N GLU A 120 20.05 4.44 -17.67
CA GLU A 120 18.67 4.50 -18.17
C GLU A 120 18.30 3.25 -18.95
N SER A 121 19.18 2.80 -19.83
CA SER A 121 18.97 1.59 -20.63
C SER A 121 18.87 0.35 -19.73
N GLU A 122 19.70 0.28 -18.69
CA GLU A 122 19.65 -0.79 -17.67
C GLU A 122 18.34 -0.74 -16.88
N ALA A 123 17.91 0.44 -16.41
CA ALA A 123 16.65 0.62 -15.71
C ALA A 123 15.45 0.15 -16.56
N LYS A 124 15.41 0.54 -17.83
CA LYS A 124 14.38 0.14 -18.79
C LYS A 124 14.40 -1.37 -19.05
N ALA A 125 15.57 -1.96 -19.24
CA ALA A 125 15.72 -3.41 -19.43
C ALA A 125 15.28 -4.22 -18.20
N ALA A 126 15.45 -3.66 -17.00
CA ALA A 126 14.99 -4.22 -15.74
C ALA A 126 13.48 -4.02 -15.48
N GLY A 127 12.75 -3.40 -16.40
CA GLY A 127 11.30 -3.19 -16.33
C GLY A 127 10.88 -2.00 -15.48
N LEU A 128 11.77 -1.04 -15.20
CA LEU A 128 11.36 0.19 -14.53
C LEU A 128 10.52 1.07 -15.46
N VAL A 129 9.54 1.74 -14.85
CA VAL A 129 8.64 2.67 -15.55
C VAL A 129 8.97 4.10 -15.13
N PRO A 130 9.11 5.05 -16.07
CA PRO A 130 9.38 6.42 -15.72
C PRO A 130 8.17 7.08 -15.01
N LEU A 131 8.45 7.93 -14.04
CA LEU A 131 7.44 8.74 -13.31
C LEU A 131 6.79 9.81 -14.20
N ALA A 132 7.55 10.35 -15.11
CA ALA A 132 7.11 11.26 -16.16
C ALA A 132 7.73 10.81 -17.47
N ASP A 133 6.89 10.63 -18.48
CA ASP A 133 7.29 10.25 -19.82
C ASP A 133 6.96 11.42 -20.75
N SER A 134 7.84 12.42 -20.78
CA SER A 134 7.88 13.39 -21.88
C SER A 134 9.04 13.04 -22.79
N GLU A 135 8.96 13.37 -24.09
CA GLU A 135 10.00 13.05 -25.06
C GLU A 135 11.41 13.52 -24.63
N ASN A 136 11.49 14.48 -23.71
CA ASN A 136 12.74 15.09 -23.25
C ASN A 136 13.13 14.81 -21.79
N GLU A 137 12.28 14.22 -20.95
CA GLU A 137 12.60 14.01 -19.54
C GLU A 137 11.93 12.73 -19.01
N LYS A 138 12.71 11.64 -18.97
CA LYS A 138 12.31 10.39 -18.31
C LYS A 138 12.91 10.33 -16.93
N LEU A 139 12.07 10.43 -15.90
CA LEU A 139 12.49 10.36 -14.50
C LEU A 139 12.20 8.98 -13.94
N TYR A 140 13.22 8.28 -13.47
CA TYR A 140 13.07 6.96 -12.87
C TYR A 140 13.22 7.02 -11.36
N PHE A 141 12.36 6.30 -10.67
CA PHE A 141 12.47 6.06 -9.24
C PHE A 141 11.90 4.68 -8.92
N GLY A 142 12.76 3.67 -8.91
CA GLY A 142 12.42 2.28 -8.65
C GLY A 142 13.63 1.49 -8.17
N ALA A 143 13.46 0.20 -7.87
CA ALA A 143 14.54 -0.63 -7.37
C ALA A 143 14.51 -2.04 -7.94
N VAL A 144 15.68 -2.62 -8.16
CA VAL A 144 15.86 -4.02 -8.54
C VAL A 144 16.59 -4.75 -7.41
N PHE A 145 15.98 -5.80 -6.92
CA PHE A 145 16.55 -6.74 -5.97
C PHE A 145 17.03 -7.96 -6.75
N SER A 146 18.21 -8.48 -6.46
CA SER A 146 18.73 -9.68 -7.13
C SER A 146 19.63 -10.49 -6.23
N ASP A 147 19.79 -11.79 -6.53
CA ASP A 147 20.73 -12.70 -5.89
C ASP A 147 21.84 -13.14 -6.86
N ASP A 148 22.81 -13.92 -6.35
CA ASP A 148 23.90 -14.47 -7.15
C ASP A 148 23.45 -15.57 -8.14
N LYS A 149 22.21 -16.05 -8.03
CA LYS A 149 21.64 -17.09 -8.89
C LYS A 149 20.88 -16.54 -10.10
N GLY A 150 20.73 -15.22 -10.19
CA GLY A 150 20.00 -14.54 -11.24
C GLY A 150 18.50 -14.39 -10.97
N HIS A 151 18.02 -14.69 -9.76
CA HIS A 151 16.66 -14.31 -9.38
C HIS A 151 16.61 -12.80 -9.22
N SER A 152 15.55 -12.19 -9.70
CA SER A 152 15.33 -10.76 -9.57
C SER A 152 13.88 -10.42 -9.25
N TYR A 153 13.70 -9.36 -8.48
CA TYR A 153 12.42 -8.74 -8.20
C TYR A 153 12.52 -7.23 -8.41
N THR A 154 11.61 -6.67 -9.20
CA THR A 154 11.65 -5.26 -9.56
C THR A 154 10.48 -4.51 -8.94
N ILE A 155 10.78 -3.52 -8.11
CA ILE A 155 9.83 -2.45 -7.77
C ILE A 155 9.95 -1.43 -8.89
N THR A 156 9.03 -1.51 -9.82
CA THR A 156 9.10 -0.81 -11.11
C THR A 156 9.02 0.71 -10.96
N GLN A 157 8.33 1.18 -9.90
CA GLN A 157 8.20 2.60 -9.57
C GLN A 157 7.84 2.76 -8.09
N PHE A 158 8.52 3.67 -7.39
CA PHE A 158 8.12 4.13 -6.06
C PHE A 158 7.14 5.30 -6.19
N SER A 159 5.97 5.18 -5.55
CA SER A 159 4.91 6.18 -5.55
C SER A 159 4.67 6.73 -4.14
N PRO A 160 4.63 8.06 -3.93
CA PRO A 160 4.32 8.65 -2.62
C PRO A 160 2.95 8.22 -2.07
N GLN A 161 1.99 7.87 -2.93
CA GLN A 161 0.68 7.35 -2.55
C GLN A 161 0.78 6.00 -1.80
N ARG A 162 1.86 5.25 -2.04
CA ARG A 162 2.17 3.99 -1.34
C ARG A 162 3.13 4.15 -0.16
N MET A 163 3.44 5.38 0.25
CA MET A 163 4.41 5.65 1.32
C MET A 163 4.12 4.86 2.61
N ASN A 164 2.85 4.71 2.98
CA ASN A 164 2.44 3.94 4.16
C ASN A 164 2.77 2.45 4.06
N TYR A 165 2.90 1.93 2.85
CA TYR A 165 3.18 0.52 2.54
C TYR A 165 4.64 0.26 2.15
N LEU A 166 5.51 1.28 2.20
CA LEU A 166 6.90 1.18 1.75
C LEU A 166 7.66 0.02 2.41
N GLU A 167 7.51 -0.15 3.71
CA GLU A 167 8.16 -1.26 4.43
C GLU A 167 7.61 -2.63 3.98
N ASN A 168 6.31 -2.71 3.69
CA ASN A 168 5.69 -3.91 3.13
C ASN A 168 6.27 -4.22 1.74
N ASP A 169 6.36 -3.23 0.86
CA ASP A 169 6.85 -3.39 -0.50
C ASP A 169 8.33 -3.87 -0.52
N LEU A 170 9.18 -3.31 0.36
CA LEU A 170 10.57 -3.73 0.49
C LEU A 170 10.70 -5.14 1.10
N SER A 171 9.93 -5.45 2.14
CA SER A 171 9.91 -6.78 2.76
C SER A 171 9.44 -7.85 1.78
N ARG A 172 8.45 -7.53 0.95
CA ARG A 172 7.96 -8.39 -0.13
C ARG A 172 9.04 -8.64 -1.17
N ALA A 173 9.77 -7.62 -1.60
CA ALA A 173 10.86 -7.76 -2.54
C ALA A 173 11.95 -8.71 -2.01
N VAL A 174 12.37 -8.52 -0.76
CA VAL A 174 13.35 -9.40 -0.10
C VAL A 174 12.82 -10.83 0.01
N SER A 175 11.55 -11.01 0.44
CA SER A 175 10.95 -12.34 0.56
C SER A 175 10.87 -13.09 -0.76
N ASN A 176 10.55 -12.38 -1.86
CA ASN A 176 10.52 -12.99 -3.19
C ASN A 176 11.90 -13.49 -3.66
N ILE A 177 12.98 -12.76 -3.31
CA ILE A 177 14.35 -13.21 -3.60
C ILE A 177 14.72 -14.45 -2.79
N LEU A 178 14.25 -14.54 -1.54
CA LEU A 178 14.53 -15.71 -0.68
C LEU A 178 13.77 -16.96 -1.11
N MET A 179 12.73 -16.83 -1.92
CA MET A 179 11.93 -17.97 -2.40
C MET A 179 12.59 -18.68 -3.57
N PRO A 180 12.90 -19.98 -3.47
CA PRO A 180 13.60 -20.71 -4.53
C PRO A 180 12.73 -20.94 -5.78
N LYS A 181 11.40 -20.87 -5.65
CA LYS A 181 10.44 -21.11 -6.75
C LYS A 181 9.16 -20.31 -6.53
N ARG A 182 8.70 -19.62 -7.58
CA ARG A 182 7.40 -18.97 -7.57
C ARG A 182 6.29 -19.99 -7.37
N LYS A 183 5.37 -19.68 -6.44
CA LYS A 183 4.18 -20.48 -6.20
C LYS A 183 3.17 -20.33 -7.35
N ILE A 184 2.43 -21.38 -7.63
CA ILE A 184 1.46 -21.44 -8.71
C ILE A 184 0.06 -21.17 -8.13
N ILE A 185 -0.60 -20.13 -8.64
CA ILE A 185 -1.98 -19.79 -8.29
C ILE A 185 -2.88 -20.16 -9.43
N GLY A 186 -3.73 -21.17 -9.21
CA GLY A 186 -4.82 -21.51 -10.13
C GLY A 186 -5.96 -20.51 -10.02
N VAL A 187 -6.55 -20.10 -11.13
CA VAL A 187 -7.70 -19.19 -11.14
C VAL A 187 -8.81 -19.80 -12.01
N ALA A 188 -9.95 -20.07 -11.39
CA ALA A 188 -11.17 -20.49 -12.06
C ALA A 188 -12.27 -19.44 -11.83
N SER A 189 -12.92 -18.95 -12.87
CA SER A 189 -13.90 -17.88 -12.76
C SER A 189 -14.92 -17.95 -13.88
N ASP A 190 -16.16 -17.57 -13.60
CA ASP A 190 -17.17 -17.25 -14.60
C ASP A 190 -17.10 -15.78 -15.08
N LEU A 191 -16.23 -14.98 -14.47
CA LEU A 191 -15.86 -13.65 -14.96
C LEU A 191 -14.58 -13.74 -15.82
N PRO A 192 -14.37 -12.86 -16.82
CA PRO A 192 -13.20 -12.86 -17.70
C PRO A 192 -11.95 -12.27 -17.03
N LEU A 193 -11.52 -12.86 -15.90
CA LEU A 193 -10.42 -12.35 -15.09
C LEU A 193 -9.05 -12.52 -15.76
N ILE A 194 -8.90 -13.58 -16.56
CA ILE A 194 -7.67 -13.91 -17.27
C ILE A 194 -7.96 -13.92 -18.76
N ASN A 195 -7.10 -13.27 -19.53
CA ASN A 195 -7.16 -13.35 -21.00
C ASN A 195 -6.75 -14.76 -21.47
N SER A 196 -7.73 -15.58 -21.80
CA SER A 196 -7.50 -16.96 -22.30
C SER A 196 -7.20 -17.03 -23.80
N GLY A 197 -7.10 -15.92 -24.51
CA GLY A 197 -6.82 -15.87 -25.96
C GLY A 197 -7.98 -16.35 -26.84
N PHE A 198 -9.14 -16.73 -26.29
CA PHE A 198 -10.27 -17.29 -27.04
C PHE A 198 -11.32 -16.27 -27.50
N MET A 199 -11.21 -15.02 -27.11
CA MET A 199 -12.07 -13.94 -27.60
C MET A 199 -11.22 -12.92 -28.36
N ASN A 200 -11.72 -12.42 -29.48
CA ASN A 200 -11.11 -11.40 -30.37
C ASN A 200 -10.81 -10.09 -29.62
N ALA A 201 -9.91 -10.14 -28.67
CA ALA A 201 -9.56 -9.05 -27.81
C ALA A 201 -8.10 -8.66 -28.08
N GLU A 202 -7.88 -7.95 -29.18
CA GLU A 202 -6.64 -7.21 -29.40
C GLU A 202 -6.33 -6.20 -28.26
N LYS A 203 -7.21 -6.08 -27.25
CA LYS A 203 -7.10 -5.16 -26.12
C LYS A 203 -7.43 -5.75 -24.73
N ALA A 204 -7.77 -7.04 -24.60
CA ALA A 204 -8.11 -7.61 -23.30
C ALA A 204 -6.85 -8.20 -22.62
N GLY A 205 -6.25 -7.45 -21.71
CA GLY A 205 -5.27 -7.95 -20.76
C GLY A 205 -5.92 -8.74 -19.61
N ASN A 206 -5.13 -9.27 -18.70
CA ASN A 206 -5.63 -9.76 -17.43
C ASN A 206 -6.16 -8.60 -16.58
N TRP A 207 -7.09 -8.87 -15.67
CA TRP A 207 -7.56 -7.87 -14.72
C TRP A 207 -6.41 -7.36 -13.84
N THR A 208 -6.52 -6.12 -13.40
CA THR A 208 -5.47 -5.43 -12.63
C THR A 208 -5.02 -6.23 -11.41
N PHE A 209 -5.96 -6.82 -10.63
CA PHE A 209 -5.59 -7.63 -9.47
C PHE A 209 -4.80 -8.90 -9.86
N VAL A 210 -5.10 -9.51 -11.01
CA VAL A 210 -4.36 -10.67 -11.55
C VAL A 210 -2.96 -10.26 -11.95
N ASN A 211 -2.81 -9.11 -12.62
CA ASN A 211 -1.50 -8.56 -12.99
C ASN A 211 -0.65 -8.24 -11.75
N LEU A 212 -1.27 -7.71 -10.70
CA LEU A 212 -0.59 -7.44 -9.43
C LEU A 212 -0.14 -8.73 -8.74
N LEU A 213 -0.97 -9.77 -8.71
CA LEU A 213 -0.57 -11.09 -8.18
C LEU A 213 0.51 -11.76 -9.03
N ALA A 214 0.49 -11.55 -10.35
CA ALA A 214 1.48 -12.12 -11.27
C ALA A 214 2.91 -11.56 -11.05
N LYS A 215 3.07 -10.48 -10.31
CA LYS A 215 4.39 -9.98 -9.88
C LYS A 215 5.08 -10.95 -8.94
N ASP A 216 4.32 -11.59 -8.04
CA ASP A 216 4.81 -12.46 -6.99
C ASP A 216 4.65 -13.96 -7.32
N TYR A 217 3.63 -14.31 -8.11
CA TYR A 217 3.15 -15.66 -8.35
C TYR A 217 3.11 -16.03 -9.83
N THR A 218 3.12 -17.33 -10.12
CA THR A 218 2.77 -17.84 -11.46
C THR A 218 1.27 -18.06 -11.52
N ILE A 219 0.58 -17.33 -12.39
CA ILE A 219 -0.87 -17.47 -12.55
C ILE A 219 -1.19 -18.53 -13.61
N MET A 220 -2.09 -19.45 -13.29
CA MET A 220 -2.52 -20.52 -14.17
C MET A 220 -4.05 -20.53 -14.30
N PRO A 221 -4.62 -20.39 -15.50
CA PRO A 221 -6.06 -20.55 -15.69
C PRO A 221 -6.48 -22.00 -15.42
N VAL A 222 -7.58 -22.17 -14.69
CA VAL A 222 -8.21 -23.46 -14.39
C VAL A 222 -9.61 -23.47 -14.96
N SER A 223 -9.91 -24.49 -15.78
CA SER A 223 -11.24 -24.62 -16.38
C SER A 223 -12.26 -25.07 -15.34
N ALA A 224 -13.41 -24.40 -15.27
CA ALA A 224 -14.56 -24.82 -14.46
C ALA A 224 -15.26 -26.11 -14.99
N THR A 225 -14.75 -26.74 -16.05
CA THR A 225 -15.22 -28.01 -16.56
C THR A 225 -14.31 -29.19 -16.22
N THR A 226 -13.26 -28.98 -15.44
CA THR A 226 -12.34 -30.04 -15.04
C THR A 226 -12.94 -30.97 -13.97
N ALA A 227 -12.62 -32.25 -14.02
CA ALA A 227 -12.98 -33.25 -13.00
C ALA A 227 -11.93 -33.32 -11.86
N GLU A 228 -10.76 -32.72 -12.06
CA GLU A 228 -9.66 -32.71 -11.09
C GLU A 228 -8.94 -31.36 -11.18
N ILE A 229 -8.69 -30.75 -10.01
CA ILE A 229 -7.93 -29.52 -9.93
C ILE A 229 -6.45 -29.83 -10.20
N PRO A 230 -5.78 -29.11 -11.14
CA PRO A 230 -4.38 -29.31 -11.41
C PRO A 230 -3.52 -29.00 -10.18
N ASN A 231 -2.26 -29.43 -10.22
CA ASN A 231 -1.33 -29.18 -9.12
C ASN A 231 -0.98 -27.67 -9.01
N VAL A 232 -1.67 -27.00 -8.12
CA VAL A 232 -1.50 -25.58 -7.78
C VAL A 232 -1.25 -25.43 -6.28
N ASP A 233 -0.49 -24.39 -5.90
CA ASP A 233 -0.24 -24.11 -4.47
C ASP A 233 -1.48 -23.47 -3.81
N VAL A 234 -2.22 -22.64 -4.55
CA VAL A 234 -3.49 -22.04 -4.13
C VAL A 234 -4.45 -22.05 -5.32
N LEU A 235 -5.70 -22.30 -5.07
CA LEU A 235 -6.78 -22.15 -6.04
C LEU A 235 -7.64 -20.94 -5.68
N ILE A 236 -7.85 -20.02 -6.61
CA ILE A 236 -8.83 -18.94 -6.53
C ILE A 236 -10.02 -19.35 -7.36
N VAL A 237 -11.20 -19.37 -6.76
CA VAL A 237 -12.46 -19.62 -7.45
C VAL A 237 -13.36 -18.42 -7.28
N VAL A 238 -13.84 -17.85 -8.38
CA VAL A 238 -14.83 -16.78 -8.39
C VAL A 238 -16.09 -17.30 -9.03
N ALA A 239 -17.17 -17.31 -8.26
CA ALA A 239 -18.49 -17.83 -8.66
C ALA A 239 -19.55 -16.75 -8.45
N THR A 240 -20.08 -16.21 -9.54
CA THR A 240 -21.19 -15.26 -9.54
C THR A 240 -22.50 -15.91 -10.00
N GLY A 241 -22.51 -17.23 -10.18
CA GLY A 241 -23.65 -18.05 -10.58
C GLY A 241 -23.36 -19.52 -10.36
N LYS A 242 -24.18 -20.38 -10.98
CA LYS A 242 -24.08 -21.82 -10.83
C LYS A 242 -22.83 -22.41 -11.43
N LEU A 243 -22.09 -23.19 -10.63
CA LEU A 243 -20.94 -23.95 -11.09
C LEU A 243 -21.35 -25.34 -11.64
N PRO A 244 -20.63 -25.87 -12.65
CA PRO A 244 -20.87 -27.26 -13.12
C PRO A 244 -20.67 -28.26 -11.99
N SER A 245 -21.54 -29.26 -11.90
CA SER A 245 -21.48 -30.30 -10.85
C SER A 245 -20.13 -31.05 -10.85
N LEU A 246 -19.52 -31.21 -12.01
CA LEU A 246 -18.19 -31.81 -12.15
C LEU A 246 -17.10 -30.98 -11.46
N PHE A 247 -17.21 -29.67 -11.56
CA PHE A 247 -16.28 -28.78 -10.90
C PHE A 247 -16.48 -28.73 -9.38
N ILE A 248 -17.75 -28.80 -8.92
CA ILE A 248 -18.02 -28.92 -7.47
C ILE A 248 -17.43 -30.22 -6.92
N TYR A 249 -17.47 -31.32 -7.66
CA TYR A 249 -16.80 -32.56 -7.31
C TYR A 249 -15.27 -32.35 -7.23
N ALA A 250 -14.70 -31.70 -8.23
CA ALA A 250 -13.25 -31.42 -8.24
C ALA A 250 -12.82 -30.55 -7.05
N LEU A 251 -13.64 -29.54 -6.66
CA LEU A 251 -13.40 -28.69 -5.47
C LEU A 251 -13.49 -29.49 -4.17
N ASP A 252 -14.54 -30.32 -4.00
CA ASP A 252 -14.69 -31.19 -2.83
C ASP A 252 -13.46 -32.07 -2.65
N GLN A 253 -13.04 -32.76 -3.70
CA GLN A 253 -11.89 -33.64 -3.67
C GLN A 253 -10.54 -32.91 -3.51
N TYR A 254 -10.43 -31.68 -4.03
CA TYR A 254 -9.27 -30.80 -3.81
C TYR A 254 -9.14 -30.40 -2.33
N ILE A 255 -10.24 -30.04 -1.69
CA ILE A 255 -10.28 -29.70 -0.25
C ILE A 255 -9.87 -30.92 0.59
N LEU A 256 -10.40 -32.11 0.29
CA LEU A 256 -10.08 -33.33 1.03
C LEU A 256 -8.59 -33.75 0.91
N ARG A 257 -7.89 -33.29 -0.14
CA ARG A 257 -6.44 -33.47 -0.31
C ARG A 257 -5.59 -32.43 0.40
N GLY A 258 -6.19 -31.57 1.26
CA GLY A 258 -5.49 -30.49 1.94
C GLY A 258 -5.34 -29.25 1.06
N GLY A 259 -6.27 -29.05 0.14
CA GLY A 259 -6.29 -27.91 -0.78
C GLY A 259 -6.35 -26.56 -0.06
N ARG A 260 -5.79 -25.55 -0.70
CA ARG A 260 -5.77 -24.17 -0.22
C ARG A 260 -6.59 -23.31 -1.17
N LEU A 261 -7.74 -22.84 -0.70
CA LEU A 261 -8.79 -22.27 -1.54
C LEU A 261 -9.15 -20.85 -1.10
N LEU A 262 -9.10 -19.91 -2.03
CA LEU A 262 -9.78 -18.62 -1.92
C LEU A 262 -11.06 -18.73 -2.76
N LEU A 263 -12.21 -18.83 -2.08
CA LEU A 263 -13.53 -18.97 -2.70
C LEU A 263 -14.28 -17.65 -2.59
N ILE A 264 -14.52 -17.01 -3.72
CA ILE A 264 -15.28 -15.77 -3.80
C ILE A 264 -16.65 -16.11 -4.42
N VAL A 265 -17.71 -15.92 -3.65
CA VAL A 265 -19.08 -16.16 -4.06
C VAL A 265 -19.87 -14.86 -4.04
N ASP A 266 -20.74 -14.64 -4.99
CA ASP A 266 -21.45 -13.37 -5.09
C ASP A 266 -22.89 -13.58 -5.55
N PRO A 267 -23.88 -13.21 -4.71
CA PRO A 267 -25.30 -13.39 -5.05
C PRO A 267 -25.79 -12.32 -6.05
N ALA A 268 -25.11 -11.16 -6.14
CA ALA A 268 -25.59 -10.03 -6.92
C ALA A 268 -24.45 -9.17 -7.51
N SER A 269 -23.53 -9.81 -8.22
CA SER A 269 -22.32 -9.17 -8.76
C SER A 269 -22.65 -7.99 -9.68
N GLU A 270 -22.23 -6.79 -9.25
CA GLU A 270 -22.35 -5.57 -10.06
C GLU A 270 -21.38 -5.60 -11.26
N ILE A 271 -20.23 -6.27 -11.11
CA ILE A 271 -19.28 -6.52 -12.22
C ILE A 271 -19.96 -7.33 -13.31
N LYS A 272 -20.56 -8.48 -12.95
CA LYS A 272 -21.21 -9.35 -13.94
C LYS A 272 -22.34 -8.63 -14.66
N LYS A 273 -23.17 -7.91 -13.90
CA LYS A 273 -24.24 -7.08 -14.48
C LYS A 273 -23.71 -6.05 -15.47
N ARG A 274 -22.54 -5.46 -15.19
CA ARG A 274 -21.92 -4.49 -16.09
C ARG A 274 -21.32 -5.12 -17.34
N LEU A 275 -20.63 -6.26 -17.19
CA LEU A 275 -19.98 -6.95 -18.30
C LEU A 275 -20.97 -7.69 -19.20
N HIS A 276 -22.03 -8.20 -18.65
CA HIS A 276 -23.03 -9.04 -19.31
C HIS A 276 -24.46 -8.54 -19.05
N PRO A 277 -24.82 -7.32 -19.46
CA PRO A 277 -26.15 -6.78 -19.23
C PRO A 277 -27.20 -7.66 -19.91
N GLY A 278 -28.23 -8.07 -19.14
CA GLY A 278 -29.35 -8.84 -19.64
C GLY A 278 -29.14 -10.37 -19.73
N ILE A 279 -28.01 -10.91 -19.32
CA ILE A 279 -27.84 -12.35 -19.15
C ILE A 279 -28.45 -12.75 -17.80
N PRO A 280 -29.46 -13.67 -17.78
CA PRO A 280 -30.02 -14.17 -16.53
C PRO A 280 -28.93 -14.87 -15.69
N ASP A 281 -28.82 -14.51 -14.42
CA ASP A 281 -27.95 -15.20 -13.49
C ASP A 281 -28.63 -16.48 -12.99
N GLU A 282 -27.92 -17.60 -13.07
CA GLU A 282 -28.31 -18.80 -12.33
C GLU A 282 -27.85 -18.64 -10.88
N ASN A 283 -28.68 -19.07 -9.94
CA ASN A 283 -28.36 -18.99 -8.52
C ASN A 283 -27.13 -19.85 -8.16
N LEU A 284 -26.37 -19.41 -7.18
CA LEU A 284 -25.25 -20.17 -6.65
C LEU A 284 -25.68 -21.54 -6.13
N ASN A 285 -24.91 -22.58 -6.41
CA ASN A 285 -25.20 -23.98 -6.00
C ASN A 285 -24.09 -24.54 -5.09
N LEU A 286 -23.48 -23.68 -4.27
CA LEU A 286 -22.35 -24.02 -3.41
C LEU A 286 -22.73 -24.23 -1.94
N ASN A 287 -24.04 -24.18 -1.60
CA ASN A 287 -24.48 -24.25 -0.21
C ASN A 287 -23.99 -25.50 0.51
N ALA A 288 -24.14 -26.69 -0.10
CA ALA A 288 -23.70 -27.94 0.53
C ALA A 288 -22.18 -27.96 0.77
N LEU A 289 -21.39 -27.37 -0.14
CA LEU A 289 -19.93 -27.24 0.03
C LEU A 289 -19.59 -26.25 1.13
N LEU A 290 -20.22 -25.08 1.15
CA LEU A 290 -20.00 -24.04 2.17
C LEU A 290 -20.47 -24.51 3.55
N ASP A 291 -21.62 -25.16 3.66
CA ASP A 291 -22.12 -25.73 4.92
C ASP A 291 -21.13 -26.75 5.49
N ASN A 292 -20.56 -27.62 4.65
CA ASN A 292 -19.53 -28.59 5.04
C ASN A 292 -18.23 -27.95 5.52
N LEU A 293 -17.98 -26.69 5.16
CA LEU A 293 -16.84 -25.89 5.65
C LEU A 293 -17.17 -25.09 6.92
N GLY A 294 -18.35 -25.28 7.52
CA GLY A 294 -18.83 -24.49 8.66
C GLY A 294 -19.22 -23.05 8.30
N ILE A 295 -19.43 -22.76 7.02
CA ILE A 295 -19.78 -21.44 6.50
C ILE A 295 -21.21 -21.52 5.93
N HIS A 296 -22.20 -21.28 6.75
CA HIS A 296 -23.59 -21.27 6.27
C HIS A 296 -23.87 -20.01 5.46
N TYR A 297 -24.05 -20.17 4.16
CA TYR A 297 -24.36 -19.09 3.24
C TYR A 297 -25.89 -18.84 3.17
N ILE A 298 -26.29 -17.59 3.43
CA ILE A 298 -27.69 -17.19 3.30
C ILE A 298 -28.04 -17.02 1.82
N SER A 299 -28.54 -18.08 1.22
CA SER A 299 -28.79 -18.14 -0.24
C SER A 299 -29.67 -17.01 -0.73
N GLU A 300 -29.32 -16.50 -1.90
CA GLU A 300 -30.14 -15.53 -2.66
C GLU A 300 -30.48 -14.25 -1.89
N GLN A 301 -29.69 -13.94 -0.86
CA GLN A 301 -29.84 -12.71 -0.07
C GLN A 301 -28.60 -11.85 -0.19
N VAL A 302 -28.84 -10.55 -0.31
CA VAL A 302 -27.82 -9.51 -0.23
C VAL A 302 -27.85 -8.87 1.15
N LEU A 303 -26.69 -8.72 1.73
CA LEU A 303 -26.46 -8.10 3.02
C LEU A 303 -26.39 -6.59 2.90
N GLY A 304 -27.05 -5.89 3.82
CA GLY A 304 -26.90 -4.47 4.06
C GLY A 304 -26.52 -4.20 5.51
N ASP A 305 -25.80 -3.10 5.74
CA ASP A 305 -25.42 -2.64 7.07
C ASP A 305 -25.64 -1.14 7.19
N ARG A 306 -26.45 -0.71 8.17
CA ARG A 306 -26.80 0.70 8.33
C ARG A 306 -25.66 1.55 8.91
N GLU A 307 -24.78 0.95 9.72
CA GLU A 307 -23.69 1.67 10.36
C GLU A 307 -22.47 1.79 9.44
N GLN A 308 -22.28 0.79 8.57
CA GLN A 308 -21.13 0.69 7.69
C GLN A 308 -21.49 0.99 6.22
N ALA A 309 -22.71 1.49 5.97
CA ALA A 309 -23.15 1.83 4.62
C ALA A 309 -22.27 2.88 3.97
N ALA A 310 -22.10 2.76 2.66
CA ALA A 310 -21.46 3.76 1.81
C ALA A 310 -22.48 4.46 0.92
N ASP A 311 -22.08 5.60 0.35
CA ASP A 311 -22.91 6.33 -0.58
C ASP A 311 -22.87 5.71 -1.98
N ALA A 312 -24.03 5.70 -2.65
CA ALA A 312 -24.17 5.38 -4.06
C ALA A 312 -24.90 6.54 -4.79
N PHE A 313 -24.59 6.71 -6.07
CA PHE A 313 -25.21 7.74 -6.89
C PHE A 313 -26.51 7.20 -7.53
N PHE A 314 -27.65 7.71 -7.09
CA PHE A 314 -28.97 7.34 -7.64
C PHE A 314 -30.04 8.37 -7.27
N ALA A 315 -31.17 8.34 -7.98
CA ALA A 315 -32.36 9.13 -7.65
C ALA A 315 -33.22 8.41 -6.59
N ALA A 316 -33.73 9.14 -5.60
CA ALA A 316 -34.59 8.58 -4.55
C ALA A 316 -36.00 8.22 -5.06
N SER A 317 -36.45 8.89 -6.12
CA SER A 317 -37.70 8.62 -6.83
C SER A 317 -37.56 8.99 -8.32
N GLU A 318 -38.53 8.62 -9.15
CA GLU A 318 -38.54 8.96 -10.58
C GLU A 318 -38.53 10.47 -10.86
N ASN A 319 -38.98 11.28 -9.90
CA ASN A 319 -39.07 12.75 -10.03
C ASN A 319 -37.87 13.47 -9.40
N ASP A 320 -36.93 12.76 -8.80
CA ASP A 320 -35.77 13.36 -8.15
C ASP A 320 -34.53 13.27 -9.04
N ASP A 321 -33.66 14.30 -8.93
CA ASP A 321 -32.33 14.22 -9.52
C ASP A 321 -31.47 13.18 -8.79
N ALA A 322 -30.63 12.47 -9.54
CA ALA A 322 -29.68 11.53 -8.97
C ALA A 322 -28.61 12.28 -8.15
N ARG A 323 -28.32 11.77 -6.97
CA ARG A 323 -27.32 12.33 -6.04
C ARG A 323 -26.68 11.22 -5.22
N ASN A 324 -25.59 11.51 -4.54
CA ASN A 324 -24.98 10.58 -3.59
C ASN A 324 -25.91 10.43 -2.37
N GLN A 325 -26.29 9.20 -2.11
CA GLN A 325 -27.18 8.82 -1.02
C GLN A 325 -26.71 7.53 -0.40
N VAL A 326 -26.95 7.37 0.91
CA VAL A 326 -26.61 6.13 1.65
C VAL A 326 -27.32 4.94 1.02
N TYR A 327 -26.55 3.92 0.68
CA TYR A 327 -27.05 2.69 0.09
C TYR A 327 -26.58 1.49 0.92
N TYR A 328 -27.45 0.91 1.73
CA TYR A 328 -27.11 -0.10 2.73
C TYR A 328 -26.41 -1.34 2.19
N PRO A 329 -26.68 -1.83 0.96
CA PRO A 329 -25.95 -2.94 0.36
C PRO A 329 -24.50 -2.61 -0.03
N TRP A 330 -24.10 -1.33 -0.08
CA TRP A 330 -22.70 -0.96 -0.24
C TRP A 330 -22.08 -0.73 1.13
N ILE A 331 -21.17 -1.64 1.53
CA ILE A 331 -20.65 -1.72 2.90
C ILE A 331 -19.16 -1.36 2.91
N LYS A 332 -18.77 -0.37 3.71
CA LYS A 332 -17.37 -0.03 3.96
C LYS A 332 -16.98 -0.50 5.35
N ILE A 333 -16.51 -1.74 5.45
CA ILE A 333 -16.11 -2.36 6.72
C ILE A 333 -14.82 -1.70 7.21
N LYS A 334 -14.86 -1.19 8.46
CA LYS A 334 -13.74 -0.53 9.14
C LYS A 334 -13.52 -1.18 10.51
N ALA A 335 -12.39 -0.85 11.18
CA ALA A 335 -12.24 -1.21 12.59
C ALA A 335 -13.42 -0.65 13.42
N PRO A 336 -14.00 -1.40 14.39
CA PRO A 336 -13.50 -2.67 14.94
C PRO A 336 -13.99 -3.93 14.22
N TYR A 337 -14.70 -3.83 13.11
CA TYR A 337 -15.34 -4.94 12.41
C TYR A 337 -14.40 -5.74 11.47
N LEU A 338 -13.17 -5.24 11.27
CA LEU A 338 -12.05 -6.01 10.74
C LEU A 338 -11.42 -6.78 11.89
N ASN A 339 -11.25 -8.10 11.78
CA ASN A 339 -10.69 -8.90 12.86
C ASN A 339 -9.23 -8.47 13.17
N PRO A 340 -8.96 -7.84 14.34
CA PRO A 340 -7.64 -7.31 14.64
C PRO A 340 -6.61 -8.39 15.02
N GLN A 341 -7.06 -9.61 15.29
CA GLN A 341 -6.20 -10.74 15.68
C GLN A 341 -5.78 -11.57 14.48
N SER A 342 -6.54 -11.51 13.38
CA SER A 342 -6.21 -12.24 12.17
C SER A 342 -5.10 -11.56 11.38
N PRO A 343 -4.05 -12.29 10.97
CA PRO A 343 -3.00 -11.74 10.10
C PRO A 343 -3.52 -11.24 8.75
N LEU A 344 -4.70 -11.70 8.35
CA LEU A 344 -5.35 -11.34 7.10
C LEU A 344 -5.91 -9.90 7.12
N THR A 345 -6.35 -9.44 8.29
CA THR A 345 -7.08 -8.17 8.45
C THR A 345 -6.43 -7.19 9.42
N ALA A 346 -5.51 -7.66 10.27
CA ALA A 346 -4.81 -6.80 11.22
C ALA A 346 -4.13 -5.61 10.53
N GLY A 347 -4.42 -4.40 11.03
CA GLY A 347 -3.83 -3.16 10.51
C GLY A 347 -4.37 -2.69 9.15
N LEU A 348 -5.39 -3.33 8.57
CA LEU A 348 -6.14 -2.78 7.44
C LEU A 348 -7.05 -1.64 7.93
N ASN A 349 -7.26 -0.63 7.09
CA ASN A 349 -8.09 0.53 7.44
C ASN A 349 -9.56 0.31 7.07
N SER A 350 -9.82 -0.18 5.87
CA SER A 350 -11.18 -0.44 5.39
C SER A 350 -11.20 -1.41 4.22
N ILE A 351 -12.28 -2.18 4.13
CA ILE A 351 -12.65 -3.03 2.99
C ILE A 351 -13.99 -2.54 2.46
N PHE A 352 -14.11 -2.35 1.16
CA PHE A 352 -15.32 -1.91 0.51
C PHE A 352 -15.94 -3.04 -0.30
N LEU A 353 -17.19 -3.38 0.02
CA LEU A 353 -17.98 -4.43 -0.61
C LEU A 353 -19.23 -3.83 -1.25
N LYS A 354 -19.64 -4.40 -2.37
CA LYS A 354 -20.85 -4.00 -3.10
C LYS A 354 -21.82 -5.14 -3.18
N SER A 355 -22.95 -4.99 -2.49
CA SER A 355 -24.05 -5.99 -2.51
C SER A 355 -23.59 -7.40 -2.09
N PRO A 356 -22.76 -7.55 -1.02
CA PRO A 356 -22.23 -8.85 -0.61
C PRO A 356 -23.34 -9.80 -0.16
N GLY A 357 -23.04 -11.10 -0.21
CA GLY A 357 -23.81 -12.12 0.49
C GLY A 357 -23.56 -12.11 2.00
N ALA A 358 -24.25 -12.99 2.72
CA ALA A 358 -24.12 -13.13 4.17
C ALA A 358 -23.70 -14.54 4.56
N PHE A 359 -22.70 -14.65 5.45
CA PHE A 359 -22.30 -15.90 6.09
C PHE A 359 -22.68 -15.92 7.56
N VAL A 360 -23.11 -17.09 8.04
CA VAL A 360 -23.22 -17.44 9.46
C VAL A 360 -22.22 -18.56 9.73
N LEU A 361 -21.32 -18.36 10.70
CA LEU A 361 -20.24 -19.30 10.96
C LEU A 361 -20.61 -20.27 12.07
N LYS A 362 -20.18 -21.51 11.93
CA LYS A 362 -20.38 -22.58 12.89
C LYS A 362 -19.14 -23.47 12.92
N ASP A 363 -18.55 -23.61 14.10
CA ASP A 363 -17.50 -24.61 14.32
C ASP A 363 -18.13 -26.01 14.35
N GLU A 364 -17.43 -26.96 13.74
CA GLU A 364 -17.81 -28.36 13.76
C GLU A 364 -16.61 -29.23 14.13
N ASP A 365 -16.89 -30.51 14.46
CA ASP A 365 -15.83 -31.45 14.78
C ASP A 365 -14.88 -31.64 13.56
N GLY A 366 -13.60 -31.32 13.77
CA GLY A 366 -12.58 -31.46 12.75
C GLY A 366 -12.10 -30.14 12.11
N HIS A 367 -12.88 -29.06 12.17
CA HIS A 367 -12.46 -27.77 11.63
C HIS A 367 -12.96 -26.59 12.48
N THR A 368 -12.30 -25.44 12.32
CA THR A 368 -12.65 -24.18 12.98
C THR A 368 -12.93 -23.10 11.96
N THR A 369 -13.82 -22.17 12.32
CA THR A 369 -14.15 -21.01 11.49
C THR A 369 -13.80 -19.71 12.21
N GLU A 370 -13.37 -18.71 11.44
CA GLU A 370 -13.01 -17.37 11.93
C GLU A 370 -13.63 -16.31 11.02
N SER A 371 -14.38 -15.37 11.60
CA SER A 371 -14.86 -14.21 10.86
C SER A 371 -13.74 -13.21 10.62
N LEU A 372 -13.50 -12.85 9.37
CA LEU A 372 -12.50 -11.88 8.94
C LEU A 372 -13.09 -10.49 8.77
N LEU A 373 -14.26 -10.41 8.17
CA LEU A 373 -15.01 -9.19 7.88
C LEU A 373 -16.40 -9.32 8.47
N ALA A 374 -16.63 -8.70 9.63
CA ALA A 374 -17.92 -8.72 10.31
C ALA A 374 -18.77 -7.49 9.99
N THR A 375 -20.08 -7.63 10.13
CA THR A 375 -21.03 -6.51 10.11
C THR A 375 -21.23 -5.91 11.49
N SER A 376 -21.94 -4.78 11.56
CA SER A 376 -22.56 -4.32 12.81
C SER A 376 -23.75 -5.20 13.19
N GLU A 377 -24.42 -4.88 14.30
CA GLU A 377 -25.70 -5.51 14.66
C GLU A 377 -26.88 -4.92 13.88
N ASN A 378 -26.71 -3.79 13.21
CA ASN A 378 -27.76 -3.08 12.47
C ASN A 378 -27.83 -3.53 11.02
N THR A 379 -27.97 -4.84 10.82
CA THR A 379 -27.98 -5.46 9.50
C THR A 379 -29.38 -5.57 8.90
N MET A 380 -29.38 -5.70 7.60
CA MET A 380 -30.56 -5.89 6.77
C MET A 380 -30.27 -6.95 5.70
N LEU A 381 -31.30 -7.67 5.30
CA LEU A 381 -31.23 -8.59 4.16
C LEU A 381 -32.29 -8.23 3.13
N THR A 382 -31.99 -8.46 1.87
CA THR A 382 -32.92 -8.33 0.77
C THR A 382 -32.68 -9.41 -0.30
N ALA A 383 -33.68 -9.72 -1.10
CA ALA A 383 -33.49 -10.69 -2.17
C ALA A 383 -32.45 -10.21 -3.20
N ALA A 384 -31.55 -11.11 -3.60
CA ALA A 384 -30.52 -10.80 -4.59
C ALA A 384 -31.12 -10.33 -5.92
N ASP A 385 -32.22 -10.93 -6.36
CA ASP A 385 -32.91 -10.54 -7.60
C ASP A 385 -33.43 -9.10 -7.55
N LEU A 386 -33.85 -8.63 -6.36
CA LEU A 386 -34.23 -7.23 -6.21
C LEU A 386 -33.06 -6.30 -6.47
N VAL A 387 -31.86 -6.62 -5.94
CA VAL A 387 -30.64 -5.85 -6.15
C VAL A 387 -30.18 -5.90 -7.61
N LYS A 388 -30.33 -7.04 -8.25
CA LYS A 388 -29.95 -7.22 -9.67
C LYS A 388 -30.85 -6.42 -10.62
N PHE A 389 -32.15 -6.35 -10.38
CA PHE A 389 -33.12 -5.89 -11.38
C PHE A 389 -33.88 -4.62 -11.02
N ALA A 390 -34.02 -4.29 -9.73
CA ALA A 390 -34.74 -3.10 -9.30
C ALA A 390 -33.85 -1.85 -9.20
N PRO A 391 -34.45 -0.65 -9.27
CA PRO A 391 -33.77 0.59 -8.92
C PRO A 391 -33.26 0.56 -7.47
N LYS A 392 -32.11 1.20 -7.20
CA LYS A 392 -31.52 1.25 -5.83
C LYS A 392 -32.47 1.78 -4.77
N ALA A 393 -33.32 2.76 -5.13
CA ALA A 393 -34.34 3.31 -4.23
C ALA A 393 -35.38 2.25 -3.80
N ASP A 394 -35.79 1.39 -4.70
CA ASP A 394 -36.75 0.31 -4.40
C ASP A 394 -36.11 -0.78 -3.54
N VAL A 395 -34.83 -1.11 -3.78
CA VAL A 395 -34.09 -2.04 -2.92
C VAL A 395 -34.17 -1.61 -1.46
N LEU A 396 -33.94 -0.33 -1.18
CA LEU A 396 -33.96 0.19 0.20
C LEU A 396 -35.33 0.05 0.89
N ARG A 397 -36.43 0.06 0.13
CA ARG A 397 -37.77 -0.09 0.68
C ARG A 397 -38.09 -1.53 1.14
N TYR A 398 -37.44 -2.52 0.54
CA TYR A 398 -37.72 -3.94 0.77
C TYR A 398 -36.60 -4.63 1.60
N MET A 399 -35.70 -3.88 2.21
CA MET A 399 -34.68 -4.44 3.10
C MET A 399 -35.30 -4.82 4.45
N ASP A 400 -35.08 -6.06 4.86
CA ASP A 400 -35.61 -6.61 6.11
C ASP A 400 -34.55 -6.51 7.23
N ILE A 401 -34.90 -5.82 8.33
CA ILE A 401 -34.01 -5.60 9.46
C ILE A 401 -33.82 -6.91 10.24
N LYS A 402 -32.57 -7.34 10.43
CA LYS A 402 -32.24 -8.63 11.08
C LYS A 402 -31.70 -8.49 12.50
N LYS A 403 -31.04 -7.40 12.83
CA LYS A 403 -30.38 -7.19 14.15
C LYS A 403 -29.46 -8.35 14.54
N GLN A 404 -28.66 -8.80 13.59
CA GLN A 404 -27.75 -9.94 13.72
C GLN A 404 -26.43 -9.61 13.06
N VAL A 405 -25.30 -10.02 13.67
CA VAL A 405 -23.98 -9.93 13.06
C VAL A 405 -23.81 -11.04 12.03
N TYR A 406 -23.40 -10.67 10.83
CA TYR A 406 -23.01 -11.60 9.76
C TYR A 406 -21.53 -11.43 9.43
N SER A 407 -20.96 -12.44 8.80
CA SER A 407 -19.64 -12.35 8.22
C SER A 407 -19.74 -12.19 6.69
N ALA A 408 -18.95 -11.26 6.13
CA ALA A 408 -18.81 -11.12 4.69
C ALA A 408 -17.56 -11.83 4.16
N ALA A 409 -16.62 -12.19 5.04
CA ALA A 409 -15.50 -13.07 4.73
C ALA A 409 -15.12 -13.90 5.94
N ALA A 410 -14.77 -15.17 5.70
CA ALA A 410 -14.45 -16.15 6.71
C ALA A 410 -13.24 -17.00 6.33
N LEU A 411 -12.48 -17.44 7.34
CA LEU A 411 -11.46 -18.46 7.22
C LEU A 411 -12.01 -19.76 7.84
N SER A 412 -11.89 -20.87 7.12
CA SER A 412 -12.19 -22.21 7.64
C SER A 412 -10.94 -23.09 7.50
N GLN A 413 -10.57 -23.79 8.56
CA GLN A 413 -9.34 -24.58 8.60
C GLN A 413 -9.56 -25.91 9.31
N GLY A 414 -9.10 -27.01 8.71
CA GLY A 414 -9.17 -28.33 9.34
C GLY A 414 -9.36 -29.46 8.38
N SER A 415 -10.05 -30.50 8.85
CA SER A 415 -10.36 -31.73 8.12
C SER A 415 -11.85 -31.81 7.86
N TYR A 416 -12.22 -32.29 6.70
CA TYR A 416 -13.60 -32.28 6.19
C TYR A 416 -14.02 -33.65 5.70
N HIS A 417 -15.30 -33.84 5.53
CA HIS A 417 -15.89 -34.99 4.85
C HIS A 417 -16.31 -34.60 3.43
N THR A 418 -16.49 -35.59 2.54
CA THR A 418 -17.06 -35.32 1.23
C THR A 418 -18.56 -34.99 1.33
N ILE A 419 -19.00 -34.05 0.49
CA ILE A 419 -20.45 -33.79 0.34
C ILE A 419 -21.19 -34.86 -0.49
N PHE A 420 -20.47 -35.81 -1.07
CA PHE A 420 -21.02 -36.84 -1.94
C PHE A 420 -21.20 -38.16 -1.19
N ALA A 421 -22.41 -38.71 -1.19
CA ALA A 421 -22.74 -40.00 -0.57
C ALA A 421 -21.97 -41.19 -1.20
N LYS A 422 -21.59 -41.05 -2.48
CA LYS A 422 -20.81 -42.04 -3.24
C LYS A 422 -20.05 -41.32 -4.34
N ASN A 423 -18.99 -41.96 -4.89
CA ASN A 423 -18.27 -41.40 -6.01
C ASN A 423 -19.17 -41.17 -7.24
N PRO A 424 -19.48 -39.92 -7.62
CA PRO A 424 -20.35 -39.63 -8.75
C PRO A 424 -19.72 -39.99 -10.11
N LEU A 425 -18.39 -40.19 -10.15
CA LEU A 425 -17.63 -40.47 -11.36
C LEU A 425 -17.21 -41.94 -11.50
N GLU A 426 -17.64 -42.83 -10.60
CA GLU A 426 -17.23 -44.24 -10.56
C GLU A 426 -17.40 -44.95 -11.92
N ASN A 427 -18.52 -44.68 -12.62
CA ASN A 427 -18.85 -45.30 -13.91
C ASN A 427 -18.59 -44.32 -15.10
N SER A 428 -17.87 -43.25 -14.90
CA SER A 428 -17.59 -42.27 -15.94
C SER A 428 -16.29 -42.56 -16.70
N ALA A 429 -16.13 -41.94 -17.86
CA ALA A 429 -14.85 -41.96 -18.59
C ALA A 429 -13.68 -41.38 -17.80
N TYR A 430 -13.94 -40.55 -16.80
CA TYR A 430 -12.93 -39.91 -15.93
C TYR A 430 -12.43 -40.86 -14.85
N ALA A 431 -13.14 -41.92 -14.47
CA ALA A 431 -12.82 -42.78 -13.31
C ALA A 431 -11.39 -43.34 -13.30
N LYS A 432 -10.82 -43.56 -14.50
CA LYS A 432 -9.45 -44.08 -14.66
C LYS A 432 -8.35 -42.98 -14.83
N GLN A 433 -8.79 -41.75 -14.95
CA GLN A 433 -7.89 -40.62 -15.29
C GLN A 433 -7.66 -39.66 -14.12
N ILE A 434 -8.53 -39.69 -13.11
CA ILE A 434 -8.48 -38.84 -11.93
C ILE A 434 -7.94 -39.58 -10.70
N LEU A 435 -7.49 -38.81 -9.71
CA LEU A 435 -7.07 -39.37 -8.43
C LEU A 435 -8.21 -40.11 -7.71
N PRO A 436 -7.90 -41.08 -6.84
CA PRO A 436 -8.90 -41.84 -6.10
C PRO A 436 -9.88 -40.97 -5.32
N PHE A 437 -11.14 -41.36 -5.29
CA PHE A 437 -12.19 -40.68 -4.52
C PHE A 437 -11.90 -40.77 -3.01
N LEU A 438 -11.94 -39.64 -2.33
CA LEU A 438 -11.80 -39.53 -0.89
C LEU A 438 -13.14 -39.24 -0.24
N THR A 439 -13.37 -39.86 0.92
CA THR A 439 -14.55 -39.62 1.76
C THR A 439 -14.24 -38.69 2.92
N THR A 440 -12.95 -38.55 3.29
CA THR A 440 -12.46 -37.71 4.38
C THR A 440 -11.13 -37.08 3.99
N SER A 441 -10.80 -35.97 4.63
CA SER A 441 -9.53 -35.29 4.41
C SER A 441 -8.33 -36.19 4.74
N VAL A 442 -7.36 -36.23 3.85
CA VAL A 442 -6.05 -36.87 4.06
C VAL A 442 -5.01 -35.90 4.62
N ALA A 443 -5.27 -34.58 4.50
CA ALA A 443 -4.50 -33.50 5.10
C ALA A 443 -5.43 -32.31 5.42
N PRO A 444 -5.09 -31.50 6.43
CA PRO A 444 -5.85 -30.29 6.75
C PRO A 444 -5.86 -29.31 5.57
N ALA A 445 -7.03 -28.79 5.26
CA ALA A 445 -7.22 -27.75 4.24
C ALA A 445 -7.40 -26.37 4.87
N GLN A 446 -7.18 -25.33 4.07
CA GLN A 446 -7.39 -23.93 4.44
C GLN A 446 -8.22 -23.24 3.37
N ILE A 447 -9.35 -22.70 3.78
CA ILE A 447 -10.30 -22.06 2.88
C ILE A 447 -10.62 -20.65 3.38
N ILE A 448 -10.44 -19.66 2.51
CA ILE A 448 -10.94 -18.30 2.75
C ILE A 448 -12.13 -18.10 1.83
N ALA A 449 -13.31 -17.84 2.41
CA ALA A 449 -14.52 -17.52 1.67
C ALA A 449 -14.80 -16.02 1.75
N VAL A 450 -15.18 -15.40 0.63
CA VAL A 450 -15.56 -13.97 0.53
C VAL A 450 -16.90 -13.92 -0.21
N SER A 451 -17.84 -13.12 0.28
CA SER A 451 -19.20 -13.08 -0.24
C SER A 451 -19.47 -11.99 -1.28
N ASP A 452 -18.41 -11.46 -1.90
CA ASP A 452 -18.51 -10.37 -2.87
C ASP A 452 -17.37 -10.45 -3.90
N SER A 453 -17.73 -10.57 -5.18
CA SER A 453 -16.76 -10.55 -6.30
C SER A 453 -16.32 -9.13 -6.69
N ASP A 454 -17.12 -8.12 -6.34
CA ASP A 454 -16.83 -6.71 -6.63
C ASP A 454 -15.62 -6.19 -5.86
N ILE A 455 -15.16 -6.92 -4.84
CA ILE A 455 -13.86 -6.66 -4.15
C ILE A 455 -12.68 -6.69 -5.11
N LEU A 456 -12.76 -7.42 -6.23
CA LEU A 456 -11.73 -7.56 -7.23
C LEU A 456 -11.67 -6.40 -8.24
N ASP A 457 -12.73 -5.59 -8.32
CA ASP A 457 -12.83 -4.50 -9.28
C ASP A 457 -11.93 -3.32 -8.87
N VAL A 458 -10.94 -3.01 -9.70
CA VAL A 458 -9.98 -1.92 -9.47
C VAL A 458 -10.64 -0.57 -9.19
N ARG A 459 -11.81 -0.30 -9.77
CA ARG A 459 -12.59 0.94 -9.55
C ARG A 459 -13.17 1.04 -8.14
N ASN A 460 -13.29 -0.05 -7.42
CA ASN A 460 -13.80 -0.07 -6.06
C ASN A 460 -12.70 0.20 -5.01
N TRP A 461 -11.43 0.19 -5.39
CA TRP A 461 -10.32 0.38 -4.46
C TRP A 461 -9.26 1.39 -4.90
N THR A 462 -9.49 2.10 -6.01
CA THR A 462 -8.64 3.21 -6.48
C THR A 462 -9.44 4.49 -6.68
N GLU A 463 -8.76 5.66 -6.68
CA GLU A 463 -9.38 6.97 -6.95
C GLU A 463 -9.73 7.17 -8.43
N SER A 464 -9.17 6.37 -9.33
CA SER A 464 -9.34 6.58 -10.76
C SER A 464 -10.68 6.02 -11.23
N GLU A 465 -11.67 6.87 -11.44
CA GLU A 465 -12.93 6.52 -12.11
C GLU A 465 -12.71 6.01 -13.56
N ASN A 466 -11.57 6.36 -14.14
CA ASN A 466 -11.12 5.92 -15.47
C ASN A 466 -10.21 4.68 -15.41
N ALA A 467 -10.01 4.08 -14.24
CA ALA A 467 -9.33 2.80 -14.16
C ALA A 467 -10.18 1.77 -14.92
N GLY A 468 -9.83 1.47 -16.16
CA GLY A 468 -10.42 0.36 -16.89
C GLY A 468 -10.17 -0.95 -16.16
N ASP A 469 -10.98 -1.98 -16.43
CA ASP A 469 -10.78 -3.32 -15.85
C ASP A 469 -9.35 -3.85 -16.10
N TYR A 470 -8.70 -3.30 -17.09
CA TYR A 470 -7.36 -3.61 -17.59
C TYR A 470 -6.48 -2.35 -17.47
N ALA A 471 -5.99 -2.03 -16.29
CA ALA A 471 -5.01 -0.97 -16.15
C ALA A 471 -3.67 -1.48 -16.72
N GLU A 472 -3.27 -0.95 -17.86
CA GLU A 472 -1.95 -1.24 -18.46
C GLU A 472 -0.80 -0.77 -17.57
N ASN A 473 -1.07 0.24 -16.72
CA ASN A 473 -0.07 0.85 -15.81
C ASN A 473 -0.52 0.76 -14.35
N ASP A 474 -0.09 -0.29 -13.65
CA ASP A 474 -0.35 -0.54 -12.22
C ASP A 474 0.24 0.53 -11.29
N TYR A 475 1.10 1.40 -11.80
CA TYR A 475 2.00 2.23 -11.01
C TYR A 475 1.35 3.51 -10.48
N ASN A 476 0.27 3.96 -11.13
CA ASN A 476 -0.45 5.17 -10.76
C ASN A 476 -1.73 4.88 -9.95
N LEU A 477 -1.90 3.66 -9.47
CA LEU A 477 -3.05 3.31 -8.66
C LEU A 477 -2.93 3.94 -7.28
N SER A 478 -3.84 4.85 -6.96
CA SER A 478 -3.99 5.44 -5.63
C SER A 478 -5.07 4.66 -4.85
N PRO A 479 -4.68 3.72 -3.97
CA PRO A 479 -5.67 2.93 -3.25
C PRO A 479 -6.46 3.81 -2.27
N VAL A 480 -7.79 3.72 -2.30
CA VAL A 480 -8.71 4.41 -1.36
C VAL A 480 -9.18 3.51 -0.21
N ASN A 481 -8.89 2.21 -0.31
CA ASN A 481 -9.16 1.20 0.70
C ASN A 481 -8.20 0.01 0.54
N ASN A 482 -8.39 -1.05 1.32
CA ASN A 482 -7.48 -2.19 1.38
C ASN A 482 -8.03 -3.45 0.68
N ASN A 483 -8.91 -3.34 -0.29
CA ASN A 483 -9.47 -4.50 -0.98
C ASN A 483 -8.38 -5.40 -1.58
N PHE A 484 -7.47 -4.81 -2.36
CA PHE A 484 -6.38 -5.58 -2.95
C PHE A 484 -5.41 -6.11 -1.89
N ASP A 485 -5.09 -5.33 -0.86
CA ASP A 485 -4.20 -5.80 0.23
C ASP A 485 -4.79 -7.03 0.93
N PHE A 486 -6.11 -7.07 1.15
CA PHE A 486 -6.79 -8.22 1.73
C PHE A 486 -6.71 -9.47 0.84
N ILE A 487 -6.99 -9.34 -0.45
CA ILE A 487 -6.88 -10.44 -1.43
C ILE A 487 -5.43 -10.93 -1.52
N GLN A 488 -4.46 -10.03 -1.58
CA GLN A 488 -3.04 -10.39 -1.63
C GLN A 488 -2.62 -11.13 -0.36
N ARG A 489 -3.03 -10.67 0.83
CA ARG A 489 -2.77 -11.36 2.11
C ARG A 489 -3.45 -12.73 2.18
N ALA A 490 -4.65 -12.86 1.62
CA ALA A 490 -5.33 -14.15 1.54
C ALA A 490 -4.51 -15.15 0.70
N VAL A 491 -3.99 -14.73 -0.44
CA VAL A 491 -3.13 -15.57 -1.29
C VAL A 491 -1.80 -15.86 -0.63
N ASP A 492 -1.16 -14.86 0.00
CA ASP A 492 0.09 -15.03 0.76
C ASP A 492 -0.08 -16.08 1.88
N PHE A 493 -1.15 -15.96 2.65
CA PHE A 493 -1.48 -16.90 3.73
C PHE A 493 -1.68 -18.32 3.21
N LEU A 494 -2.56 -18.46 2.22
CA LEU A 494 -2.88 -19.76 1.63
C LEU A 494 -1.66 -20.39 0.94
N SER A 495 -0.81 -19.62 0.27
CA SER A 495 0.41 -20.14 -0.36
C SER A 495 1.49 -20.56 0.63
N GLY A 496 1.30 -20.27 1.93
CA GLY A 496 2.34 -20.45 2.94
C GLY A 496 3.53 -19.52 2.71
N ASN A 497 3.29 -18.41 1.98
CA ASN A 497 4.26 -17.33 1.80
C ASN A 497 4.02 -16.25 2.88
N PRO A 498 4.65 -16.35 4.03
CA PRO A 498 4.46 -15.38 5.08
C PRO A 498 5.18 -14.05 4.79
N GLY A 499 5.81 -13.93 3.61
CA GLY A 499 6.78 -12.91 3.27
C GLY A 499 6.46 -11.49 3.69
N ALA A 500 5.35 -10.93 3.23
CA ALA A 500 4.98 -9.56 3.58
C ALA A 500 3.74 -9.47 4.47
N MET A 501 3.16 -10.61 4.89
CA MET A 501 2.05 -10.60 5.84
C MET A 501 2.49 -10.01 7.17
N ASN A 502 1.61 -9.20 7.78
CA ASN A 502 1.85 -8.53 9.07
C ASN A 502 2.93 -7.43 9.08
N VAL A 503 3.46 -7.03 7.94
CA VAL A 503 4.14 -5.75 7.85
C VAL A 503 3.05 -4.67 7.85
N ALA A 504 2.77 -4.13 9.03
CA ALA A 504 1.72 -3.12 9.20
C ALA A 504 2.04 -1.87 8.38
N ALA A 505 1.03 -1.31 7.73
CA ALA A 505 1.15 0.00 7.11
C ALA A 505 1.48 1.05 8.18
N LYS A 506 2.53 1.82 7.98
CA LYS A 506 2.92 2.91 8.87
C LYS A 506 2.26 4.21 8.44
N LYS A 507 1.64 4.93 9.37
CA LYS A 507 0.98 6.20 9.06
C LYS A 507 2.01 7.32 8.93
N TYR A 508 2.64 7.44 7.77
CA TYR A 508 3.55 8.55 7.48
C TYR A 508 2.83 9.92 7.40
N GLY A 509 1.53 9.94 7.11
CA GLY A 509 0.72 11.16 7.02
C GLY A 509 0.19 11.72 8.35
N GLY A 510 0.36 11.01 9.47
CA GLY A 510 -0.03 11.48 10.82
C GLY A 510 1.15 11.97 11.66
N SER A 511 2.37 11.73 11.22
CA SER A 511 3.56 12.24 11.92
C SER A 511 3.65 13.73 11.66
N ARG A 512 3.80 14.50 12.74
CA ARG A 512 4.04 15.94 12.71
C ARG A 512 4.92 16.28 11.52
N GLN A 513 4.41 17.13 10.62
CA GLN A 513 5.25 17.79 9.64
C GLN A 513 6.54 18.21 10.34
N THR A 514 7.69 17.79 9.82
CA THR A 514 8.94 18.28 10.40
C THR A 514 8.92 19.79 10.33
N LEU A 515 9.61 20.49 11.24
CA LEU A 515 9.71 21.95 11.16
C LEU A 515 10.17 22.39 9.77
N ALA A 516 11.05 21.62 9.13
CA ALA A 516 11.49 21.81 7.76
C ALA A 516 10.34 21.72 6.75
N ASP A 517 9.49 20.70 6.83
CA ASP A 517 8.31 20.53 5.96
C ASP A 517 7.33 21.69 6.13
N THR A 518 7.11 22.13 7.37
CA THR A 518 6.26 23.28 7.68
C THR A 518 6.85 24.57 7.09
N PHE A 519 8.16 24.77 7.19
CA PHE A 519 8.84 25.91 6.60
C PHE A 519 8.78 25.90 5.08
N TYR A 520 8.95 24.71 4.48
CA TYR A 520 8.88 24.53 3.04
C TYR A 520 7.47 24.82 2.51
N GLN A 521 6.44 24.24 3.13
CA GLN A 521 5.04 24.45 2.74
C GLN A 521 4.62 25.90 2.91
N ASN A 522 5.03 26.58 3.98
CA ASN A 522 4.75 28.00 4.18
C ASN A 522 5.49 28.89 3.15
N GLY A 523 6.74 28.54 2.83
CA GLY A 523 7.49 29.21 1.77
C GLY A 523 6.85 29.05 0.40
N PHE A 524 6.32 27.85 0.11
CA PHE A 524 5.62 27.55 -1.14
C PHE A 524 4.26 28.26 -1.19
N LYS A 525 3.40 28.17 -0.15
CA LYS A 525 2.11 28.87 -0.08
C LYS A 525 2.23 30.37 -0.32
N THR A 526 3.27 30.99 0.22
CA THR A 526 3.49 32.42 0.04
C THR A 526 3.78 32.80 -1.41
N ARG A 527 4.29 31.86 -2.21
CA ARG A 527 4.68 32.06 -3.62
C ARG A 527 3.83 31.29 -4.62
N GLU A 528 2.86 30.49 -4.13
CA GLU A 528 2.01 29.61 -4.93
C GLU A 528 1.34 30.33 -6.09
N LYS A 529 0.82 31.53 -5.84
CA LYS A 529 0.17 32.33 -6.87
C LYS A 529 1.14 32.68 -8.02
N ASN A 530 2.33 33.18 -7.69
CA ASN A 530 3.33 33.54 -8.68
C ASN A 530 3.86 32.30 -9.41
N TYR A 531 4.09 31.20 -8.68
CA TYR A 531 4.52 29.93 -9.27
C TYR A 531 3.48 29.42 -10.28
N LYS A 532 2.19 29.42 -9.90
CA LYS A 532 1.10 28.98 -10.76
C LYS A 532 0.97 29.86 -12.00
N GLU A 533 1.01 31.20 -11.85
CA GLU A 533 0.94 32.14 -12.98
C GLU A 533 2.09 31.95 -14.00
N ILE A 534 3.30 31.64 -13.52
CA ILE A 534 4.45 31.41 -14.39
C ILE A 534 4.31 30.03 -15.07
N ASN A 535 3.86 29.01 -14.32
CA ASN A 535 3.67 27.65 -14.85
C ASN A 535 2.57 27.63 -15.92
N ASP A 536 1.44 28.33 -15.68
CA ASP A 536 0.34 28.43 -16.65
C ASP A 536 0.81 29.10 -17.97
N ARG A 537 1.65 30.16 -17.88
CA ARG A 537 2.27 30.78 -19.06
C ARG A 537 3.25 29.86 -19.77
N LEU A 538 4.04 29.12 -19.01
CA LEU A 538 4.99 28.15 -19.56
C LEU A 538 4.25 27.07 -20.36
N GLU A 539 3.19 26.49 -19.80
CA GLU A 539 2.36 25.50 -20.49
C GLU A 539 1.69 26.07 -21.75
N GLU A 540 1.19 27.31 -21.67
CA GLU A 540 0.59 27.98 -22.84
C GLU A 540 1.62 28.18 -23.97
N ASN A 541 2.83 28.64 -23.63
CA ASN A 541 3.89 28.86 -24.61
C ASN A 541 4.42 27.53 -25.20
N GLN A 542 4.47 26.44 -24.39
CA GLN A 542 4.81 25.12 -24.88
C GLN A 542 3.74 24.60 -25.85
N ARG A 543 2.44 24.69 -25.52
CA ARG A 543 1.35 24.29 -26.43
C ARG A 543 1.41 25.05 -27.77
N LYS A 544 1.72 26.37 -27.73
CA LYS A 544 1.88 27.17 -28.95
C LYS A 544 3.06 26.67 -29.80
N LEU A 545 4.18 26.36 -29.16
CA LEU A 545 5.36 25.81 -29.84
C LEU A 545 5.07 24.46 -30.49
N ASP A 546 4.41 23.55 -29.75
CA ASP A 546 4.03 22.24 -30.25
C ASP A 546 3.05 22.34 -31.42
N THR A 547 2.07 23.26 -31.34
CA THR A 547 1.13 23.50 -32.43
C THR A 547 1.85 23.96 -33.70
N ILE A 548 2.82 24.90 -33.60
CA ILE A 548 3.61 25.37 -34.72
C ILE A 548 4.49 24.24 -35.31
N ASN A 549 5.10 23.40 -34.45
CA ASN A 549 5.91 22.26 -34.90
C ASN A 549 5.05 21.24 -35.66
N ILE A 550 3.87 20.89 -35.17
CA ILE A 550 2.92 19.99 -35.86
C ILE A 550 2.51 20.57 -37.22
N MET A 551 2.27 21.88 -37.31
CA MET A 551 1.94 22.54 -38.59
C MET A 551 3.11 22.53 -39.57
N LEU A 552 4.34 22.66 -39.10
CA LEU A 552 5.54 22.56 -39.91
C LEU A 552 5.78 21.15 -40.43
N GLU A 553 5.53 20.13 -39.62
CA GLU A 553 5.64 18.73 -40.05
C GLU A 553 4.57 18.34 -41.07
N SER A 554 3.35 18.90 -40.92
CA SER A 554 2.24 18.57 -41.81
C SER A 554 2.27 19.34 -43.14
N ASN A 555 3.01 20.45 -43.27
CA ASN A 555 2.99 21.27 -44.47
C ASN A 555 4.30 22.09 -44.64
N SER A 556 5.19 21.63 -45.50
CA SER A 556 6.51 22.25 -45.76
C SER A 556 6.45 23.68 -46.32
N ALA A 557 5.27 24.18 -46.71
CA ALA A 557 5.08 25.56 -47.20
C ALA A 557 5.02 26.62 -46.06
N PHE A 558 4.92 26.19 -44.78
CA PHE A 558 4.86 27.11 -43.63
C PHE A 558 6.23 27.52 -43.08
N GLY A 559 7.35 27.01 -43.57
CA GLY A 559 8.72 27.35 -43.12
C GLY A 559 9.18 28.73 -43.56
N THR A 560 8.39 29.77 -43.34
CA THR A 560 8.79 31.17 -43.59
C THR A 560 9.76 31.67 -42.53
N ALA A 561 10.63 32.63 -42.88
CA ALA A 561 11.52 33.29 -41.92
C ALA A 561 10.77 33.89 -40.74
N GLN A 562 9.50 34.25 -40.90
CA GLN A 562 8.62 34.76 -39.86
C GLN A 562 8.24 33.66 -38.86
N THR A 563 7.90 32.45 -39.31
CA THR A 563 7.55 31.30 -38.45
C THR A 563 8.76 30.82 -37.64
N LEU A 564 9.96 30.83 -38.23
CA LEU A 564 11.21 30.51 -37.55
C LEU A 564 11.52 31.56 -36.46
N GLY A 565 11.27 32.85 -36.74
CA GLY A 565 11.37 33.92 -35.73
C GLY A 565 10.41 33.78 -34.58
N GLU A 566 9.16 33.32 -34.81
CA GLU A 566 8.18 33.04 -33.76
C GLU A 566 8.59 31.85 -32.88
N ILE A 567 9.13 30.80 -33.46
CA ILE A 567 9.67 29.63 -32.73
C ILE A 567 10.80 30.07 -31.78
N ASP A 568 11.75 30.87 -32.28
CA ASP A 568 12.88 31.34 -31.47
C ASP A 568 12.41 32.28 -30.37
N ALA A 569 11.42 33.13 -30.64
CA ALA A 569 10.81 33.99 -29.64
C ALA A 569 10.08 33.18 -28.52
N LEU A 570 9.35 32.13 -28.91
CA LEU A 570 8.68 31.23 -27.96
C LEU A 570 9.68 30.42 -27.13
N LYS A 571 10.73 29.86 -27.75
CA LYS A 571 11.82 29.16 -27.04
C LYS A 571 12.50 30.06 -26.03
N ASN A 572 12.77 31.32 -26.38
CA ASN A 572 13.35 32.29 -25.45
C ASN A 572 12.42 32.62 -24.28
N LYS A 573 11.10 32.76 -24.52
CA LYS A 573 10.10 32.95 -23.46
C LYS A 573 10.04 31.74 -22.52
N ILE A 574 9.96 30.52 -23.07
CA ILE A 574 9.98 29.28 -22.30
C ILE A 574 11.25 29.19 -21.42
N LEU A 575 12.40 29.57 -21.97
CA LEU A 575 13.67 29.60 -21.22
C LEU A 575 13.65 30.63 -20.07
N GLN A 576 13.10 31.82 -20.33
CA GLN A 576 12.95 32.85 -19.31
C GLN A 576 12.01 32.40 -18.18
N GLU A 577 10.84 31.83 -18.49
CA GLU A 577 9.87 31.33 -17.54
C GLU A 577 10.44 30.17 -16.71
N LYS A 578 11.16 29.23 -17.33
CA LYS A 578 11.91 28.18 -16.63
C LYS A 578 12.95 28.75 -15.66
N ASN A 579 13.65 29.80 -16.04
CA ASN A 579 14.63 30.45 -15.16
C ASN A 579 13.97 31.19 -13.99
N GLU A 580 12.79 31.81 -14.20
CA GLU A 580 12.01 32.43 -13.13
C GLU A 580 11.50 31.39 -12.12
N LEU A 581 10.99 30.24 -12.58
CA LEU A 581 10.60 29.12 -11.71
C LEU A 581 11.78 28.61 -10.88
N ARG A 582 12.95 28.39 -11.50
CA ARG A 582 14.19 28.00 -10.79
C ARG A 582 14.59 29.01 -9.74
N ARG A 583 14.41 30.31 -10.01
CA ARG A 583 14.73 31.38 -9.05
C ARG A 583 13.83 31.32 -7.82
N ILE A 584 12.53 31.08 -8.01
CA ILE A 584 11.56 30.93 -6.92
C ILE A 584 11.93 29.68 -6.08
N GLU A 585 12.22 28.58 -6.71
CA GLU A 585 12.64 27.35 -6.01
C GLU A 585 13.92 27.54 -5.20
N TYR A 586 14.92 28.20 -5.79
CA TYR A 586 16.17 28.50 -5.09
C TYR A 586 15.93 29.39 -3.86
N GLN A 587 15.06 30.40 -3.97
CA GLN A 587 14.71 31.26 -2.85
C GLN A 587 14.03 30.49 -1.71
N ILE A 588 13.09 29.58 -2.04
CA ILE A 588 12.45 28.72 -1.05
C ILE A 588 13.48 27.83 -0.35
N LYS A 589 14.37 27.17 -1.12
CA LYS A 589 15.42 26.31 -0.57
C LYS A 589 16.38 27.06 0.34
N SER A 590 16.81 28.27 -0.06
CA SER A 590 17.73 29.08 0.74
C SER A 590 17.10 29.55 2.06
N GLU A 591 15.80 29.90 2.06
CA GLU A 591 15.08 30.25 3.28
C GLU A 591 14.90 29.07 4.23
N VAL A 592 14.59 27.88 3.69
CA VAL A 592 14.48 26.65 4.49
C VAL A 592 15.82 26.29 5.10
N ALA A 593 16.89 26.26 4.31
CA ALA A 593 18.25 25.99 4.80
C ALA A 593 18.68 26.98 5.88
N HIS A 594 18.38 28.28 5.71
CA HIS A 594 18.69 29.29 6.73
C HIS A 594 17.96 29.03 8.05
N ARG A 595 16.67 28.65 8.00
CA ARG A 595 15.86 28.32 9.18
C ARG A 595 16.32 27.02 9.85
N GLU A 596 16.68 26.00 9.08
CA GLU A 596 17.27 24.77 9.60
C GLU A 596 18.60 25.03 10.33
N HIS A 597 19.47 25.84 9.75
CA HIS A 597 20.71 26.28 10.40
C HIS A 597 20.46 27.05 11.71
N MET A 598 19.45 27.91 11.74
CA MET A 598 19.05 28.62 12.97
C MET A 598 18.56 27.66 14.05
N VAL A 599 17.70 26.69 13.71
CA VAL A 599 17.20 25.66 14.66
C VAL A 599 18.37 24.79 15.16
N ALA A 600 19.27 24.37 14.27
CA ALA A 600 20.47 23.63 14.64
C ALA A 600 21.37 24.44 15.59
N LEU A 601 21.58 25.72 15.33
CA LEU A 601 22.36 26.61 16.17
C LEU A 601 21.72 26.80 17.55
N ILE A 602 20.40 26.98 17.61
CA ILE A 602 19.65 27.09 18.88
C ILE A 602 19.83 25.79 19.70
N ASN A 603 19.67 24.64 19.08
CA ASN A 603 19.77 23.36 19.79
C ASN A 603 21.22 23.04 20.21
N THR A 604 22.20 23.40 19.40
CA THR A 604 23.60 23.04 19.65
C THR A 604 24.31 24.00 20.58
N ILE A 605 23.93 25.30 20.58
CA ILE A 605 24.64 26.34 21.36
C ILE A 605 23.73 26.97 22.42
N VAL A 606 22.55 27.46 22.04
CA VAL A 606 21.69 28.25 22.95
C VAL A 606 21.11 27.39 24.05
N ALA A 607 20.57 26.19 23.73
CA ALA A 607 19.98 25.30 24.72
C ALA A 607 20.99 24.81 25.79
N PRO A 608 22.21 24.37 25.43
CA PRO A 608 23.24 24.06 26.43
C PRO A 608 23.68 25.26 27.27
N LEU A 609 23.79 26.44 26.64
CA LEU A 609 24.16 27.68 27.35
C LEU A 609 23.08 28.06 28.39
N LEU A 610 21.83 27.98 28.04
CA LEU A 610 20.69 28.19 28.97
C LEU A 610 20.70 27.17 30.12
N LEU A 611 21.02 25.91 29.84
CA LEU A 611 21.14 24.87 30.86
C LEU A 611 22.30 25.17 31.83
N LEU A 612 23.46 25.61 31.34
CA LEU A 612 24.58 26.03 32.15
C LEU A 612 24.26 27.24 33.01
N LEU A 613 23.55 28.24 32.47
CA LEU A 613 23.10 29.42 33.22
C LEU A 613 22.10 29.02 34.32
N LEU A 614 21.21 28.07 34.04
CA LEU A 614 20.26 27.54 35.03
C LEU A 614 21.01 26.84 36.18
N ILE A 615 21.99 25.98 35.85
CA ILE A 615 22.81 25.28 36.86
C ILE A 615 23.60 26.29 37.71
N ALA A 616 24.20 27.32 37.08
CA ALA A 616 24.88 28.37 37.79
C ALA A 616 23.95 29.16 38.71
N ALA A 617 22.74 29.49 38.25
CA ALA A 617 21.74 30.19 39.06
C ALA A 617 21.29 29.34 40.26
N ILE A 618 21.05 28.04 40.08
CA ILE A 618 20.69 27.10 41.16
C ILE A 618 21.86 27.00 42.17
N HIS A 619 23.11 26.93 41.68
CA HIS A 619 24.28 26.87 42.55
C HIS A 619 24.45 28.15 43.39
N LEU A 620 24.28 29.32 42.80
CA LEU A 620 24.31 30.60 43.47
C LEU A 620 23.17 30.71 44.53
N TRP A 621 22.00 30.25 44.19
CA TRP A 621 20.85 30.23 45.12
C TRP A 621 21.09 29.30 46.30
N LEU A 622 21.61 28.09 46.11
CA LEU A 622 21.98 27.15 47.16
C LEU A 622 23.09 27.68 48.03
N SER A 623 24.13 28.29 47.45
CA SER A 623 25.25 28.93 48.17
C SER A 623 24.76 30.11 49.06
N HIS A 624 23.85 30.94 48.55
CA HIS A 624 23.26 32.04 49.30
C HIS A 624 22.40 31.51 50.47
N ARG A 625 21.61 30.44 50.26
CA ARG A 625 20.78 29.79 51.28
C ARG A 625 21.65 29.16 52.40
N ASN A 626 22.76 28.52 52.05
CA ASN A 626 23.69 27.93 53.02
C ASN A 626 24.39 29.01 53.85
N ASN A 627 24.77 30.14 53.25
CA ASN A 627 25.37 31.27 53.96
C ASN A 627 24.37 31.97 54.94
N THR A 628 23.10 32.03 54.59
CA THR A 628 22.04 32.57 55.48
C THR A 628 21.73 31.64 56.64
N GLN A 629 21.83 30.31 56.47
CA GLN A 629 21.68 29.33 57.54
C GLN A 629 22.89 29.32 58.48
N ALA A 630 24.11 29.42 57.96
CA ALA A 630 25.34 29.54 58.79
C ALA A 630 25.39 30.85 59.60
N GLY A 631 24.88 31.95 59.06
CA GLY A 631 24.74 33.22 59.79
C GLY A 631 23.70 33.21 60.91
N ARG A 632 22.68 32.33 60.87
CA ARG A 632 21.70 32.13 61.97
C ARG A 632 22.25 31.28 63.10
N LEU A 633 23.14 30.31 62.83
CA LEU A 633 23.76 29.45 63.84
C LEU A 633 24.92 30.12 64.60
N ILE A 634 25.39 31.29 64.16
CA ILE A 634 26.44 32.07 64.84
C ILE A 634 25.81 33.15 65.78
N ASN A 635 24.54 33.46 65.62
CA ASN A 635 23.80 34.45 66.44
C ASN A 635 22.85 33.83 67.49
N GLU A 636 22.82 32.48 67.61
CA GLU A 636 22.32 31.74 68.77
C GLU A 636 23.53 31.25 69.64
#